data_529364a4ca268d470a94be099bf91355
#
_entry.id   529364a4ca268d470a94be099bf91355
#
_cell.length_a   1.000
_cell.length_b   1.000
_cell.length_c   1.000
_cell.angle_alpha   90.00
_cell.angle_beta   90.00
_cell.angle_gamma   90.00
#
_symmetry.space_group_name_H-M   'P 1'
#
loop_
_entity.id
_entity.type
_entity.pdbx_description
1 polymer ?
#
loop_
_entity_poly.entity_id
_entity_poly.type
_entity_poly.pdbx_seq_one_letter_code
_entity_poly.pdbx_strand_id
1 'polypeptide(L)'
;MLPVPSPTPGNGLRKGAEDLPDATNSNRRPPHMFLDKRSFPAATHLNQYPVVAVAGSFVVVAGWTNSTTEAVLALNLSLDDTGLEWRVKEPRVTAMEFRPGTIREEDGRYLWLGTKDGHLWELDVWTGIITETRPQAHSSAVTHIFRHRQSMITIEESGKMLVFDSDEANGVNAPQMSLSPRFIRIGEKQLFAKVLGKQGQVWVSEGSAGGGTVGGAKSLSNTPTKGPAIRVYDIRSRENGGTAAYRTIVCPEALGAVTAGCILPTQPDIIYLGHEGGSLTLWSRNDEDPKFIKSVKIGPSDILALDGVMNRLWIGSRQGVIAAYDVSPWPWRVTNMWKAHGDSPITKLLVDVIGIERNHRLTVLSVGKDEKVRLWDGLLMYHWINDELLKREEEFATFRPINVLLCTWNVDAAKPEMLTGTAENATFFEQVLHSIDAPDIIVFSFQELIDLENRKLTAKTVLLGGGKRADGGLSDKVSRHYRLWYDKLVSAVRIAMPPEEPYTPILTENLVGLFSCVFVRASEKRDFKDVHITTVKRGMGGIYGNKGAIVARFAIDDTSLCFINCHLAAGQRHVRERNTDVAAVLEDKSLLPESEIEDDDNLAYGGGGDGTMALDHEICFLNGDLNYRIDQRRDAVIANVKTDNFIDLLPYDQLQKELKNNPGFRLRGFSEAPITFKPTYKYDKRSDDYDSSGKQRTPAWCDRILFRCRDPKRITPLAYKRMEPNISDHRPVVGVFRVTVKSLSHELRYKVKQQLLEEWRGEESRNLGLALTAYQQQGLLVHSQQQQ
;
A
#
# COMPACT_ATOMS: atom_id res chain seq x y z
N MET A 1 5.14 1.06 32.23
CA MET A 1 5.60 -0.25 31.70
C MET A 1 4.55 -1.28 32.05
N LEU A 2 3.73 -1.69 31.08
CA LEU A 2 2.82 -2.83 31.23
C LEU A 2 3.46 -4.03 30.51
N PRO A 3 3.41 -5.24 31.07
CA PRO A 3 4.08 -6.40 30.51
C PRO A 3 3.39 -6.87 29.23
N VAL A 4 4.21 -7.10 28.20
CA VAL A 4 3.80 -7.74 26.95
C VAL A 4 3.46 -9.20 27.24
N PRO A 5 2.28 -9.72 26.86
CA PRO A 5 1.99 -11.13 27.02
C PRO A 5 2.84 -11.98 26.06
N SER A 6 3.53 -12.96 26.61
CA SER A 6 4.29 -13.96 25.88
C SER A 6 3.36 -14.83 25.03
N PRO A 7 3.72 -15.13 23.76
CA PRO A 7 2.93 -16.02 22.93
C PRO A 7 3.14 -17.48 23.34
N THR A 8 2.06 -18.18 23.60
CA THR A 8 2.01 -19.64 23.72
C THR A 8 2.39 -20.30 22.39
N PRO A 9 3.19 -21.38 22.39
CA PRO A 9 3.56 -22.09 21.16
C PRO A 9 2.37 -22.96 20.70
N GLY A 10 1.67 -22.49 19.68
CA GLY A 10 0.62 -23.22 18.97
C GLY A 10 1.12 -23.78 17.65
N ASN A 11 0.88 -25.05 17.47
CA ASN A 11 1.13 -25.94 16.34
C ASN A 11 1.19 -25.29 14.95
N GLY A 12 2.15 -25.80 14.15
CA GLY A 12 2.48 -25.40 12.79
C GLY A 12 1.29 -25.21 11.83
N LEU A 13 0.82 -24.00 11.72
CA LEU A 13 -0.14 -23.56 10.72
C LEU A 13 0.62 -23.04 9.48
N ARG A 14 0.17 -23.47 8.32
CA ARG A 14 0.71 -23.13 7.00
C ARG A 14 0.68 -21.60 6.80
N LYS A 15 1.85 -21.00 6.55
CA LYS A 15 2.00 -19.58 6.21
C LYS A 15 1.24 -19.27 4.89
N GLY A 16 0.19 -18.50 4.99
CA GLY A 16 -0.59 -17.94 3.87
C GLY A 16 -0.73 -16.44 4.05
N ALA A 17 -1.27 -15.72 3.09
CA ALA A 17 -1.48 -14.27 3.01
C ALA A 17 -2.01 -13.54 4.27
N GLU A 18 -1.91 -14.17 5.41
CA GLU A 18 -2.61 -13.89 6.66
C GLU A 18 -1.97 -12.78 7.50
N ASP A 19 -0.75 -12.32 7.11
CA ASP A 19 0.02 -11.35 7.89
C ASP A 19 0.38 -10.07 7.11
N LEU A 20 -0.34 -9.75 6.04
CA LEU A 20 -0.09 -8.51 5.29
C LEU A 20 -0.51 -7.28 6.11
N PRO A 21 0.27 -6.19 6.07
CA PRO A 21 -0.09 -4.94 6.72
C PRO A 21 -1.44 -4.41 6.28
N ASP A 22 -2.16 -3.78 7.21
CA ASP A 22 -3.46 -3.16 6.94
C ASP A 22 -3.28 -1.84 6.17
N ALA A 23 -3.71 -1.82 4.92
CA ALA A 23 -3.67 -0.65 4.03
C ALA A 23 -5.04 0.03 3.86
N THR A 24 -6.05 -0.37 4.61
CA THR A 24 -7.45 0.06 4.42
C THR A 24 -7.65 1.56 4.51
N ASN A 25 -6.89 2.25 5.38
CA ASN A 25 -6.99 3.68 5.63
C ASN A 25 -5.71 4.44 5.26
N SER A 26 -4.91 3.91 4.32
CA SER A 26 -3.68 4.57 3.92
C SER A 26 -3.96 5.86 3.14
N ASN A 27 -3.23 6.94 3.49
CA ASN A 27 -3.20 8.14 2.68
C ASN A 27 -2.43 7.86 1.38
N ARG A 28 -2.99 8.24 0.23
CA ARG A 28 -2.40 7.93 -1.09
C ARG A 28 -1.84 9.15 -1.79
N ARG A 29 -2.00 10.32 -1.21
CA ARG A 29 -1.42 11.56 -1.75
C ARG A 29 0.08 11.56 -1.46
N PRO A 30 0.90 11.93 -2.46
CA PRO A 30 2.31 12.13 -2.25
C PRO A 30 2.55 13.23 -1.21
N PRO A 31 3.39 13.01 -0.19
CA PRO A 31 3.72 14.04 0.80
C PRO A 31 4.74 15.00 0.20
N HIS A 32 4.29 15.90 -0.69
CA HIS A 32 5.15 16.89 -1.34
C HIS A 32 5.69 17.86 -0.31
N MET A 33 6.95 18.22 -0.45
CA MET A 33 7.49 19.35 0.28
C MET A 33 6.99 20.66 -0.36
N PHE A 34 6.60 21.62 0.48
CA PHE A 34 6.44 23.00 0.07
C PHE A 34 7.82 23.66 -0.14
N LEU A 35 8.43 23.33 -1.24
CA LEU A 35 9.38 24.20 -1.89
C LEU A 35 8.52 24.88 -2.95
N ASP A 36 8.34 26.18 -2.83
CA ASP A 36 7.58 27.04 -3.73
C ASP A 36 7.66 26.51 -5.17
N LYS A 37 6.53 26.15 -5.79
CA LYS A 37 6.23 25.74 -7.19
C LYS A 37 7.37 25.32 -8.14
N ARG A 38 8.59 25.18 -7.65
CA ARG A 38 9.76 24.77 -8.41
C ARG A 38 9.92 23.26 -8.28
N SER A 39 9.41 22.56 -9.27
CA SER A 39 9.98 21.25 -9.57
C SER A 39 11.50 21.44 -9.53
N PHE A 40 12.20 20.63 -8.72
CA PHE A 40 13.62 20.38 -8.95
C PHE A 40 13.80 20.31 -10.48
N PRO A 41 14.74 21.04 -11.09
CA PRO A 41 15.04 20.80 -12.47
C PRO A 41 15.24 19.30 -12.52
N ALA A 42 14.31 18.60 -13.16
CA ALA A 42 14.40 17.16 -13.34
C ALA A 42 15.84 16.96 -13.71
N ALA A 43 16.61 16.19 -12.93
CA ALA A 43 18.07 16.12 -13.08
C ALA A 43 18.31 16.00 -14.57
N THR A 44 18.60 17.09 -15.20
CA THR A 44 18.37 17.29 -16.60
C THR A 44 19.42 16.46 -17.28
N HIS A 45 19.01 15.33 -17.84
CA HIS A 45 19.82 14.54 -18.77
C HIS A 45 21.02 13.76 -18.19
N LEU A 46 20.94 13.27 -16.95
CA LEU A 46 21.91 12.31 -16.46
C LEU A 46 21.56 10.91 -17.00
N ASN A 47 22.21 10.50 -18.07
CA ASN A 47 22.08 9.15 -18.60
C ASN A 47 22.81 8.16 -17.67
N GLN A 48 22.10 7.34 -16.95
CA GLN A 48 22.48 6.28 -16.02
C GLN A 48 22.32 6.63 -14.53
N TYR A 49 22.14 5.59 -13.71
CA TYR A 49 21.73 5.61 -12.31
C TYR A 49 22.47 6.67 -11.48
N PRO A 50 21.75 7.70 -11.00
CA PRO A 50 22.40 8.76 -10.24
C PRO A 50 22.92 8.24 -8.91
N VAL A 51 24.14 8.60 -8.57
CA VAL A 51 24.67 8.49 -7.21
C VAL A 51 24.25 9.77 -6.49
N VAL A 52 23.64 9.64 -5.32
CA VAL A 52 23.04 10.76 -4.59
C VAL A 52 23.50 10.76 -3.14
N ALA A 53 23.82 11.94 -2.62
CA ALA A 53 24.03 12.22 -1.22
C ALA A 53 23.23 13.47 -0.80
N VAL A 54 22.84 13.57 0.48
CA VAL A 54 22.10 14.69 1.02
C VAL A 54 22.63 15.08 2.40
N ALA A 55 22.76 16.37 2.62
CA ALA A 55 23.07 16.91 3.93
C ALA A 55 22.65 18.38 4.05
N GLY A 56 21.70 18.66 4.91
CA GLY A 56 21.18 20.00 5.16
C GLY A 56 20.57 20.60 3.90
N SER A 57 21.14 21.74 3.46
CA SER A 57 20.62 22.42 2.28
C SER A 57 21.06 21.80 0.96
N PHE A 58 22.01 20.84 0.97
CA PHE A 58 22.60 20.35 -0.27
C PHE A 58 22.11 18.93 -0.62
N VAL A 59 21.63 18.79 -1.85
CA VAL A 59 21.47 17.50 -2.54
C VAL A 59 22.52 17.43 -3.63
N VAL A 60 23.42 16.45 -3.53
CA VAL A 60 24.48 16.25 -4.53
C VAL A 60 24.14 15.02 -5.35
N VAL A 61 24.15 15.20 -6.66
CA VAL A 61 23.83 14.17 -7.65
C VAL A 61 25.01 14.03 -8.61
N ALA A 62 25.53 12.82 -8.76
CA ALA A 62 26.56 12.51 -9.76
C ALA A 62 25.98 11.57 -10.82
N GLY A 63 26.27 11.85 -12.09
CA GLY A 63 25.78 11.03 -13.20
C GLY A 63 26.36 11.49 -14.54
N TRP A 64 26.06 10.75 -15.61
CA TRP A 64 26.60 11.02 -16.95
C TRP A 64 25.75 12.02 -17.72
N THR A 65 26.42 12.99 -18.33
CA THR A 65 25.84 13.82 -19.38
C THR A 65 26.37 13.34 -20.73
N ASN A 66 25.49 12.93 -21.64
CA ASN A 66 25.81 12.63 -23.07
C ASN A 66 27.22 12.08 -23.35
N SER A 67 27.41 10.81 -23.05
CA SER A 67 28.44 9.90 -23.55
C SER A 67 29.89 10.00 -23.02
N THR A 68 30.39 11.09 -22.53
CA THR A 68 31.83 11.18 -22.15
C THR A 68 32.15 12.02 -20.91
N THR A 69 31.21 12.74 -20.36
CA THR A 69 31.49 13.68 -19.29
C THR A 69 30.55 13.39 -18.10
N GLU A 70 31.13 13.17 -16.91
CA GLU A 70 30.38 13.07 -15.69
C GLU A 70 30.12 14.45 -15.11
N ALA A 71 28.88 14.73 -14.71
CA ALA A 71 28.55 15.93 -13.96
C ALA A 71 28.25 15.56 -12.51
N VAL A 72 28.83 16.31 -11.59
CA VAL A 72 28.47 16.33 -10.20
C VAL A 72 27.73 17.65 -9.94
N LEU A 73 26.45 17.56 -9.63
CA LEU A 73 25.57 18.71 -9.36
C LEU A 73 25.31 18.78 -7.87
N ALA A 74 25.65 19.90 -7.22
CA ALA A 74 25.19 20.19 -5.88
C ALA A 74 24.09 21.27 -5.96
N LEU A 75 22.91 20.89 -5.52
CA LEU A 75 21.71 21.72 -5.50
C LEU A 75 21.53 22.26 -4.11
N ASN A 76 21.45 23.58 -3.94
CA ASN A 76 21.15 24.19 -2.66
C ASN A 76 19.64 24.40 -2.51
N LEU A 77 19.01 23.65 -1.60
CA LEU A 77 17.58 23.72 -1.33
C LEU A 77 17.11 25.00 -0.62
N SER A 78 18.04 25.76 -0.04
CA SER A 78 17.73 26.99 0.73
C SER A 78 17.78 28.24 -0.13
N LEU A 79 18.46 28.18 -1.28
CA LEU A 79 18.60 29.29 -2.20
C LEU A 79 17.87 28.97 -3.49
N ASP A 80 17.28 30.01 -4.08
CA ASP A 80 16.66 29.93 -5.42
C ASP A 80 17.66 29.65 -6.56
N ASP A 81 18.87 29.25 -6.21
CA ASP A 81 19.98 29.14 -7.13
C ASP A 81 20.14 27.68 -7.65
N THR A 82 20.47 27.57 -8.92
CA THR A 82 20.65 26.29 -9.63
C THR A 82 21.84 25.48 -9.12
N GLY A 83 22.47 25.89 -8.03
CA GLY A 83 23.57 25.16 -7.41
C GLY A 83 24.84 25.17 -8.23
N LEU A 84 25.87 24.56 -7.67
CA LEU A 84 27.17 24.44 -8.32
C LEU A 84 27.20 23.18 -9.20
N GLU A 85 27.60 23.33 -10.45
CA GLU A 85 27.80 22.21 -11.38
C GLU A 85 29.31 22.02 -11.63
N TRP A 86 29.80 20.81 -11.33
CA TRP A 86 31.15 20.41 -11.69
C TRP A 86 31.12 19.35 -12.79
N ARG A 87 31.90 19.62 -13.84
CA ARG A 87 32.10 18.61 -14.87
C ARG A 87 33.49 18.00 -14.72
N VAL A 88 33.47 16.71 -14.37
CA VAL A 88 34.69 15.93 -14.22
C VAL A 88 34.86 15.06 -15.47
N LYS A 89 36.01 15.19 -16.13
CA LYS A 89 36.42 14.25 -17.17
C LYS A 89 37.14 13.09 -16.50
N GLU A 90 36.44 11.96 -16.33
CA GLU A 90 36.94 10.72 -15.67
C GLU A 90 37.76 10.93 -14.37
N PRO A 91 37.68 10.03 -13.42
CA PRO A 91 36.93 8.78 -13.39
C PRO A 91 35.50 8.93 -12.86
N ARG A 92 34.62 7.96 -13.23
CA ARG A 92 33.21 7.92 -12.83
C ARG A 92 33.04 7.81 -11.32
N VAL A 93 32.23 8.68 -10.71
CA VAL A 93 31.81 8.57 -9.31
C VAL A 93 30.80 7.42 -9.13
N THR A 94 31.06 6.56 -8.17
CA THR A 94 30.26 5.35 -7.92
C THR A 94 29.65 5.30 -6.52
N ALA A 95 30.20 6.09 -5.58
CA ALA A 95 29.66 6.22 -4.22
C ALA A 95 29.93 7.62 -3.66
N MET A 96 29.05 8.13 -2.82
CA MET A 96 29.19 9.42 -2.15
C MET A 96 28.62 9.37 -0.73
N GLU A 97 29.28 10.09 0.19
CA GLU A 97 28.78 10.30 1.55
C GLU A 97 29.42 11.56 2.16
N PHE A 98 28.63 12.36 2.88
CA PHE A 98 29.16 13.51 3.62
C PHE A 98 29.97 13.06 4.84
N ARG A 99 31.20 13.58 5.00
CA ARG A 99 31.96 13.34 6.23
C ARG A 99 31.44 14.17 7.40
N PRO A 100 31.67 13.72 8.64
CA PRO A 100 31.39 14.55 9.81
C PRO A 100 32.25 15.82 9.80
N GLY A 101 31.66 16.94 10.21
CA GLY A 101 32.40 18.18 10.43
C GLY A 101 33.31 18.09 11.64
N THR A 102 34.32 18.99 11.72
CA THR A 102 35.09 19.22 12.94
C THR A 102 34.29 20.02 13.95
N ILE A 103 33.44 20.90 13.44
CA ILE A 103 32.47 21.70 14.17
C ILE A 103 31.11 21.54 13.51
N ARG A 104 30.05 21.87 14.24
CA ARG A 104 28.65 21.73 13.78
C ARG A 104 28.37 22.48 12.46
N GLU A 105 28.99 23.63 12.28
CA GLU A 105 28.85 24.48 11.10
C GLU A 105 29.39 23.83 9.83
N GLU A 106 30.29 22.85 9.94
CA GLU A 106 30.88 22.13 8.82
C GLU A 106 30.08 20.88 8.44
N ASP A 107 29.13 20.42 9.26
CA ASP A 107 28.32 19.27 8.90
C ASP A 107 27.54 19.56 7.61
N GLY A 108 27.66 18.66 6.63
CA GLY A 108 27.07 18.82 5.30
C GLY A 108 27.87 19.71 4.34
N ARG A 109 29.16 20.04 4.67
CA ARG A 109 30.04 20.80 3.79
C ARG A 109 30.96 19.94 2.95
N TYR A 110 31.64 18.96 3.55
CA TYR A 110 32.65 18.14 2.88
C TYR A 110 32.08 16.79 2.47
N LEU A 111 32.17 16.51 1.16
CA LEU A 111 31.62 15.29 0.56
C LEU A 111 32.76 14.39 0.07
N TRP A 112 32.76 13.13 0.52
CA TRP A 112 33.66 12.12 -0.04
C TRP A 112 33.05 11.47 -1.27
N LEU A 113 33.85 11.39 -2.35
CA LEU A 113 33.51 10.79 -3.63
C LEU A 113 34.41 9.58 -3.84
N GLY A 114 33.80 8.43 -4.07
CA GLY A 114 34.49 7.22 -4.49
C GLY A 114 34.28 6.97 -5.98
N THR A 115 35.33 6.53 -6.67
CA THR A 115 35.31 6.41 -8.12
C THR A 115 35.39 4.97 -8.60
N LYS A 116 35.08 4.75 -9.87
CA LYS A 116 35.15 3.45 -10.53
C LYS A 116 36.60 2.88 -10.53
N ASP A 117 37.60 3.75 -10.58
CA ASP A 117 39.01 3.37 -10.61
C ASP A 117 39.64 3.31 -9.19
N GLY A 118 38.85 3.38 -8.15
CA GLY A 118 39.28 3.22 -6.78
C GLY A 118 39.92 4.46 -6.12
N HIS A 119 39.75 5.65 -6.75
CA HIS A 119 40.18 6.91 -6.13
C HIS A 119 39.17 7.40 -5.11
N LEU A 120 39.63 8.14 -4.10
CA LEU A 120 38.79 8.91 -3.18
C LEU A 120 39.12 10.39 -3.33
N TRP A 121 38.08 11.22 -3.36
CA TRP A 121 38.17 12.68 -3.41
C TRP A 121 37.31 13.30 -2.33
N GLU A 122 37.77 14.40 -1.72
CA GLU A 122 36.94 15.24 -0.86
C GLU A 122 36.60 16.53 -1.59
N LEU A 123 35.29 16.82 -1.65
CA LEU A 123 34.74 17.99 -2.31
C LEU A 123 34.14 18.91 -1.24
N ASP A 124 34.56 20.18 -1.20
CA ASP A 124 33.85 21.23 -0.48
C ASP A 124 32.66 21.71 -1.35
N VAL A 125 31.44 21.32 -0.95
CA VAL A 125 30.23 21.64 -1.72
C VAL A 125 29.84 23.11 -1.67
N TRP A 126 30.47 23.91 -0.78
CA TRP A 126 30.23 25.36 -0.73
C TRP A 126 31.07 26.15 -1.76
N THR A 127 32.28 25.68 -1.99
CA THR A 127 33.23 26.37 -2.87
C THR A 127 33.40 25.67 -4.22
N GLY A 128 33.05 24.39 -4.28
CA GLY A 128 33.27 23.59 -5.48
C GLY A 128 34.70 23.09 -5.68
N ILE A 129 35.52 23.17 -4.65
CA ILE A 129 36.94 22.81 -4.71
C ILE A 129 37.16 21.42 -4.17
N ILE A 130 37.94 20.60 -4.84
CA ILE A 130 38.47 19.35 -4.31
C ILE A 130 39.56 19.71 -3.30
N THR A 131 39.32 19.44 -2.04
CA THR A 131 40.21 19.79 -0.92
C THR A 131 41.25 18.73 -0.65
N GLU A 132 40.90 17.46 -0.88
CA GLU A 132 41.82 16.34 -0.64
C GLU A 132 41.61 15.22 -1.68
N THR A 133 42.66 14.50 -2.02
CA THR A 133 42.58 13.36 -2.95
C THR A 133 43.47 12.21 -2.45
N ARG A 134 42.96 10.97 -2.57
CA ARG A 134 43.72 9.75 -2.32
C ARG A 134 43.66 8.87 -3.56
N PRO A 135 44.67 8.96 -4.44
CA PRO A 135 44.74 8.12 -5.63
C PRO A 135 44.92 6.65 -5.22
N GLN A 136 44.26 5.74 -5.96
CA GLN A 136 44.39 4.29 -5.74
C GLN A 136 44.23 3.85 -4.27
N ALA A 137 43.29 4.51 -3.56
CA ALA A 137 42.88 4.07 -2.21
C ALA A 137 42.40 2.61 -2.23
N HIS A 138 41.74 2.28 -3.33
CA HIS A 138 41.19 0.98 -3.65
C HIS A 138 41.73 0.45 -4.99
N SER A 139 41.69 -0.87 -5.16
CA SER A 139 42.14 -1.53 -6.39
C SER A 139 41.05 -1.76 -7.42
N SER A 140 39.78 -1.55 -7.03
CA SER A 140 38.59 -1.68 -7.85
C SER A 140 37.58 -0.58 -7.51
N ALA A 141 36.43 -0.58 -8.18
CA ALA A 141 35.39 0.43 -7.98
C ALA A 141 34.96 0.54 -6.50
N VAL A 142 34.87 1.76 -6.00
CA VAL A 142 34.31 2.05 -4.68
C VAL A 142 32.81 1.90 -4.75
N THR A 143 32.25 0.89 -4.09
CA THR A 143 30.83 0.57 -4.15
C THR A 143 30.01 1.25 -3.08
N HIS A 144 30.61 1.46 -1.91
CA HIS A 144 29.93 2.07 -0.77
C HIS A 144 30.87 3.03 -0.02
N ILE A 145 30.30 4.12 0.46
CA ILE A 145 30.88 5.01 1.46
C ILE A 145 29.83 5.17 2.56
N PHE A 146 30.25 5.03 3.82
CA PHE A 146 29.39 5.21 4.99
C PHE A 146 30.02 6.14 5.99
N ARG A 147 29.22 6.92 6.66
CA ARG A 147 29.56 7.66 7.87
C ARG A 147 29.09 6.89 9.10
N HIS A 148 29.94 6.77 10.10
CA HIS A 148 29.57 6.31 11.43
C HIS A 148 30.25 7.15 12.50
N ARG A 149 29.48 7.99 13.21
CA ARG A 149 30.03 8.98 14.17
C ARG A 149 31.12 9.82 13.51
N GLN A 150 32.35 9.74 14.03
CA GLN A 150 33.54 10.43 13.53
C GLN A 150 34.43 9.50 12.67
N SER A 151 33.87 8.52 11.99
CA SER A 151 34.61 7.63 11.10
C SER A 151 33.97 7.61 9.71
N MET A 152 34.81 7.49 8.67
CA MET A 152 34.38 7.20 7.31
C MET A 152 34.81 5.79 6.93
N ILE A 153 33.91 5.06 6.28
CA ILE A 153 34.09 3.67 5.87
C ILE A 153 33.90 3.59 4.36
N THR A 154 34.89 3.10 3.64
CA THR A 154 34.80 2.92 2.18
C THR A 154 34.97 1.46 1.82
N ILE A 155 34.19 0.95 0.86
CA ILE A 155 34.18 -0.45 0.43
C ILE A 155 34.34 -0.51 -1.08
N GLU A 156 35.24 -1.36 -1.55
CA GLU A 156 35.41 -1.65 -2.99
C GLU A 156 34.74 -2.97 -3.40
N GLU A 157 34.49 -3.15 -4.67
CA GLU A 157 33.82 -4.33 -5.23
C GLU A 157 34.53 -5.64 -4.90
N SER A 158 35.89 -5.64 -4.86
CA SER A 158 36.71 -6.83 -4.54
C SER A 158 36.78 -7.16 -3.04
N GLY A 159 36.09 -6.41 -2.19
CA GLY A 159 35.94 -6.71 -0.77
C GLY A 159 37.04 -6.10 0.12
N LYS A 160 37.72 -5.03 -0.29
CA LYS A 160 38.54 -4.23 0.59
C LYS A 160 37.71 -3.14 1.24
N MET A 161 37.68 -3.13 2.57
CA MET A 161 37.06 -2.09 3.38
C MET A 161 38.15 -1.29 4.08
N LEU A 162 38.10 0.04 3.97
CA LEU A 162 38.97 0.98 4.67
C LEU A 162 38.14 1.78 5.66
N VAL A 163 38.69 1.92 6.89
CA VAL A 163 38.09 2.71 7.96
C VAL A 163 39.05 3.85 8.30
N PHE A 164 38.58 5.06 8.10
CA PHE A 164 39.28 6.31 8.43
C PHE A 164 38.67 6.88 9.70
N ASP A 165 39.45 6.93 10.75
CA ASP A 165 38.99 7.47 12.05
C ASP A 165 39.51 8.91 12.25
N SER A 166 38.85 9.67 13.14
CA SER A 166 39.43 10.88 13.71
C SER A 166 40.62 10.52 14.63
N ASP A 167 41.59 11.38 14.71
CA ASP A 167 42.76 11.24 15.63
C ASP A 167 42.71 12.40 16.64
N GLU A 168 41.81 12.29 17.60
CA GLU A 168 41.60 13.31 18.64
C GLU A 168 42.86 13.49 19.50
N ALA A 169 43.71 12.45 19.67
CA ALA A 169 44.94 12.53 20.42
C ALA A 169 45.95 13.50 19.78
N ASN A 170 45.90 13.63 18.45
CA ASN A 170 46.73 14.53 17.65
C ASN A 170 45.97 15.79 17.18
N GLY A 171 44.81 16.07 17.74
CA GLY A 171 44.02 17.27 17.43
C GLY A 171 43.24 17.19 16.11
N VAL A 172 43.08 15.98 15.55
CA VAL A 172 42.35 15.75 14.31
C VAL A 172 40.92 15.29 14.66
N ASN A 173 39.98 16.22 14.65
CA ASN A 173 38.60 15.99 15.10
C ASN A 173 37.68 15.42 13.99
N ALA A 174 38.16 15.28 12.76
CA ALA A 174 37.39 14.67 11.65
C ALA A 174 38.29 13.70 10.88
N PRO A 175 37.71 12.67 10.22
CA PRO A 175 38.47 11.73 9.40
C PRO A 175 39.08 12.46 8.19
N GLN A 176 40.34 12.20 7.89
CA GLN A 176 41.08 12.77 6.75
C GLN A 176 41.59 11.64 5.86
N MET A 177 41.61 11.89 4.56
CA MET A 177 42.08 10.90 3.58
C MET A 177 43.58 10.69 3.62
N SER A 178 44.35 11.68 4.09
CA SER A 178 45.79 11.63 4.29
C SER A 178 46.22 10.66 5.39
N LEU A 179 45.37 10.41 6.39
CA LEU A 179 45.68 9.46 7.47
C LEU A 179 45.67 8.02 6.98
N SER A 180 46.46 7.18 7.64
CA SER A 180 46.48 5.75 7.35
C SER A 180 45.19 5.07 7.83
N PRO A 181 44.34 4.55 6.93
CA PRO A 181 43.13 3.87 7.32
C PRO A 181 43.42 2.46 7.86
N ARG A 182 42.53 1.95 8.68
CA ARG A 182 42.48 0.54 9.01
C ARG A 182 41.94 -0.25 7.82
N PHE A 183 42.54 -1.39 7.58
CA PHE A 183 42.11 -2.30 6.49
C PHE A 183 41.38 -3.50 7.06
N ILE A 184 40.24 -3.83 6.43
CA ILE A 184 39.44 -5.01 6.76
C ILE A 184 39.08 -5.72 5.45
N ARG A 185 39.29 -7.02 5.37
CA ARG A 185 38.88 -7.85 4.24
C ARG A 185 37.44 -8.32 4.45
N ILE A 186 36.54 -8.02 3.52
CA ILE A 186 35.17 -8.51 3.50
C ILE A 186 34.91 -9.37 2.26
N GLY A 187 33.70 -9.94 2.13
CA GLY A 187 33.33 -10.72 0.94
C GLY A 187 33.26 -9.89 -0.33
N GLU A 188 33.51 -10.52 -1.47
CA GLU A 188 33.42 -9.89 -2.80
C GLU A 188 31.97 -9.80 -3.29
N LYS A 189 31.69 -8.87 -4.21
CA LYS A 189 30.38 -8.68 -4.86
C LYS A 189 29.23 -8.57 -3.85
N GLN A 190 29.32 -7.59 -2.99
CA GLN A 190 28.29 -7.31 -2.00
C GLN A 190 26.97 -6.92 -2.70
N LEU A 191 25.89 -7.68 -2.47
CA LEU A 191 24.53 -7.29 -2.89
C LEU A 191 23.95 -6.21 -1.98
N PHE A 192 24.32 -6.26 -0.73
CA PHE A 192 23.90 -5.33 0.30
C PHE A 192 25.06 -5.12 1.29
N ALA A 193 25.28 -3.86 1.64
CA ALA A 193 26.13 -3.46 2.75
C ALA A 193 25.54 -2.23 3.42
N LYS A 194 25.51 -2.19 4.75
CA LYS A 194 25.10 -1.00 5.52
C LYS A 194 25.66 -1.09 6.96
N VAL A 195 25.94 0.06 7.55
CA VAL A 195 26.30 0.15 8.97
C VAL A 195 25.02 0.09 9.80
N LEU A 196 24.81 -1.00 10.54
CA LEU A 196 23.58 -1.22 11.31
C LEU A 196 23.86 -1.50 12.81
N GLY A 197 25.03 -1.94 13.19
CA GLY A 197 25.38 -2.19 14.59
C GLY A 197 25.56 -0.90 15.42
N LYS A 198 25.39 -0.97 16.74
CA LYS A 198 25.52 0.18 17.66
C LYS A 198 26.92 0.76 17.67
N GLN A 199 27.91 -0.11 17.48
CA GLN A 199 29.34 0.24 17.50
C GLN A 199 29.94 0.34 16.09
N GLY A 200 29.10 0.47 15.05
CA GLY A 200 29.54 0.63 13.68
C GLY A 200 29.71 -0.67 12.90
N GLN A 201 29.20 -1.81 13.39
CA GLN A 201 29.30 -3.05 12.62
C GLN A 201 28.63 -2.91 11.26
N VAL A 202 29.34 -3.38 10.23
CA VAL A 202 28.88 -3.42 8.84
C VAL A 202 28.23 -4.78 8.58
N TRP A 203 26.97 -4.74 8.18
CA TRP A 203 26.20 -5.91 7.79
C TRP A 203 26.28 -6.07 6.27
N VAL A 204 26.72 -7.23 5.81
CA VAL A 204 26.97 -7.52 4.39
C VAL A 204 26.25 -8.79 3.97
N SER A 205 25.51 -8.72 2.86
CA SER A 205 24.98 -9.89 2.16
C SER A 205 25.67 -10.04 0.82
N GLU A 206 26.16 -11.25 0.55
CA GLU A 206 26.85 -11.58 -0.69
C GLU A 206 25.88 -12.21 -1.69
N GLY A 207 26.13 -11.98 -3.00
CA GLY A 207 25.44 -12.69 -4.06
C GLY A 207 25.78 -14.17 -3.99
N SER A 208 24.81 -15.06 -4.10
CA SER A 208 25.07 -16.48 -4.32
C SER A 208 25.85 -16.63 -5.62
N ALA A 209 27.17 -16.67 -5.54
CA ALA A 209 27.96 -17.26 -6.62
C ALA A 209 27.45 -18.70 -6.75
N GLY A 210 26.90 -19.05 -7.92
CA GLY A 210 26.24 -20.32 -8.17
C GLY A 210 26.92 -21.47 -7.47
N GLY A 211 26.17 -22.14 -6.60
CA GLY A 211 26.43 -23.43 -5.98
C GLY A 211 27.91 -23.83 -5.81
N GLY A 212 28.66 -23.17 -4.94
CA GLY A 212 29.95 -23.60 -4.51
C GLY A 212 29.81 -24.71 -3.48
N THR A 213 29.94 -25.95 -3.92
CA THR A 213 30.00 -27.14 -3.10
C THR A 213 31.27 -27.12 -2.23
N VAL A 214 31.12 -26.97 -0.91
CA VAL A 214 32.09 -27.53 0.02
C VAL A 214 31.73 -29.00 0.16
N GLY A 215 32.55 -29.87 -0.45
CA GLY A 215 32.62 -31.33 -0.22
C GLY A 215 31.39 -32.14 -0.66
N GLY A 216 31.47 -32.70 -1.85
CA GLY A 216 30.87 -33.93 -2.37
C GLY A 216 29.58 -34.49 -1.75
N ALA A 217 28.45 -34.19 -2.34
CA ALA A 217 27.31 -35.07 -2.59
C ALA A 217 26.24 -34.27 -3.37
N LYS A 218 25.92 -34.71 -4.59
CA LYS A 218 24.83 -34.18 -5.36
C LYS A 218 23.50 -34.59 -4.70
N SER A 219 22.82 -33.67 -4.02
CA SER A 219 21.44 -33.83 -3.57
C SER A 219 20.49 -33.25 -4.64
N LEU A 220 19.64 -34.11 -5.14
CA LEU A 220 18.56 -33.81 -6.09
C LEU A 220 17.32 -33.23 -5.37
N SER A 221 17.46 -32.07 -4.72
CA SER A 221 16.30 -31.29 -4.25
C SER A 221 16.58 -29.80 -4.39
N ASN A 222 15.89 -29.17 -5.35
CA ASN A 222 16.04 -27.75 -5.71
C ASN A 222 15.29 -26.78 -4.78
N THR A 223 15.21 -27.02 -3.49
CA THR A 223 14.67 -26.05 -2.52
C THR A 223 15.78 -25.65 -1.55
N PRO A 224 16.16 -24.37 -1.47
CA PRO A 224 17.09 -23.91 -0.44
C PRO A 224 16.47 -24.16 0.93
N THR A 225 17.07 -25.03 1.73
CA THR A 225 16.57 -25.37 3.07
C THR A 225 16.92 -24.33 4.13
N LYS A 226 17.67 -23.28 3.78
CA LYS A 226 18.07 -22.18 4.68
C LYS A 226 17.93 -20.83 3.97
N GLY A 227 17.57 -19.79 4.73
CA GLY A 227 17.49 -18.42 4.26
C GLY A 227 18.87 -17.79 3.98
N PRO A 228 18.90 -16.51 3.56
CA PRO A 228 20.12 -15.81 3.20
C PRO A 228 21.07 -15.67 4.40
N ALA A 229 22.36 -15.82 4.15
CA ALA A 229 23.42 -15.59 5.11
C ALA A 229 23.87 -14.13 5.08
N ILE A 230 24.09 -13.55 6.24
CA ILE A 230 24.56 -12.18 6.43
C ILE A 230 25.85 -12.25 7.26
N ARG A 231 26.88 -11.56 6.81
CA ARG A 231 28.11 -11.38 7.56
C ARG A 231 28.13 -10.04 8.26
N VAL A 232 28.47 -10.05 9.54
CA VAL A 232 28.55 -8.85 10.39
C VAL A 232 30.01 -8.63 10.74
N TYR A 233 30.58 -7.53 10.25
CA TYR A 233 31.99 -7.16 10.46
C TYR A 233 32.06 -6.04 11.49
N ASP A 234 32.99 -6.22 12.49
CA ASP A 234 33.28 -5.16 13.47
C ASP A 234 34.40 -4.24 12.94
N ILE A 235 34.09 -2.98 12.71
CA ILE A 235 35.03 -1.97 12.24
C ILE A 235 36.12 -1.64 13.29
N ARG A 236 35.93 -2.00 14.56
CA ARG A 236 36.86 -1.72 15.64
C ARG A 236 37.86 -2.86 15.88
N SER A 237 37.64 -4.04 15.30
CA SER A 237 38.56 -5.16 15.50
C SER A 237 39.95 -4.82 15.01
N ARG A 238 40.93 -4.80 15.92
CA ARG A 238 42.34 -4.69 15.60
C ARG A 238 42.85 -6.09 15.32
N GLU A 239 43.21 -6.38 14.09
CA GLU A 239 43.73 -7.67 13.74
C GLU A 239 45.23 -7.71 13.73
N ASN A 240 45.78 -8.73 14.39
CA ASN A 240 47.14 -9.26 14.15
C ASN A 240 46.98 -10.31 13.03
N GLY A 241 47.17 -9.93 11.75
CA GLY A 241 47.34 -10.92 10.68
C GLY A 241 46.27 -10.95 9.55
N GLY A 242 45.45 -9.96 9.35
CA GLY A 242 44.82 -9.74 8.02
C GLY A 242 43.47 -10.42 7.75
N THR A 243 42.85 -11.16 8.66
CA THR A 243 41.49 -11.69 8.51
C THR A 243 40.57 -11.13 9.57
N ALA A 244 39.61 -10.29 9.13
CA ALA A 244 38.61 -9.68 10.04
C ALA A 244 37.75 -10.75 10.73
N ALA A 245 37.63 -10.61 12.05
CA ALA A 245 36.60 -11.36 12.75
C ALA A 245 35.22 -10.94 12.23
N TYR A 246 34.56 -11.86 11.60
CA TYR A 246 33.13 -11.65 11.21
C TYR A 246 32.25 -12.74 11.81
N ARG A 247 31.04 -12.37 12.05
CA ARG A 247 29.99 -13.32 12.48
C ARG A 247 29.04 -13.56 11.33
N THR A 248 28.73 -14.82 11.05
CA THR A 248 27.71 -15.17 10.08
C THR A 248 26.40 -15.46 10.82
N ILE A 249 25.35 -14.72 10.48
CA ILE A 249 23.98 -14.99 10.89
C ILE A 249 23.20 -15.49 9.69
N VAL A 250 22.30 -16.46 9.91
CA VAL A 250 21.50 -17.06 8.85
C VAL A 250 20.05 -16.87 9.20
N CYS A 251 19.26 -16.34 8.27
CA CYS A 251 17.82 -16.25 8.43
C CYS A 251 17.23 -17.68 8.57
N PRO A 252 16.45 -17.96 9.63
CA PRO A 252 15.86 -19.29 9.82
C PRO A 252 14.77 -19.62 8.80
N GLU A 253 14.32 -18.63 8.07
CA GLU A 253 13.27 -18.76 7.05
C GLU A 253 13.86 -18.70 5.64
N ALA A 254 13.31 -19.52 4.72
CA ALA A 254 13.68 -19.51 3.31
C ALA A 254 13.10 -18.25 2.62
N LEU A 255 13.87 -17.16 2.62
CA LEU A 255 13.54 -15.89 2.01
C LEU A 255 14.52 -15.57 0.87
N GLY A 256 14.16 -14.60 0.03
CA GLY A 256 15.05 -14.05 -0.99
C GLY A 256 16.26 -13.32 -0.40
N ALA A 257 17.19 -12.89 -1.27
CA ALA A 257 18.36 -12.14 -0.87
C ALA A 257 18.02 -10.86 -0.10
N VAL A 258 18.92 -10.43 0.80
CA VAL A 258 18.81 -9.13 1.46
C VAL A 258 19.17 -8.03 0.47
N THR A 259 18.30 -7.06 0.34
CA THR A 259 18.41 -5.96 -0.65
C THR A 259 18.51 -4.58 0.00
N ALA A 260 17.99 -4.43 1.21
CA ALA A 260 17.98 -3.16 1.94
C ALA A 260 17.97 -3.39 3.45
N GLY A 261 18.35 -2.37 4.22
CA GLY A 261 18.30 -2.46 5.68
C GLY A 261 18.30 -1.09 6.34
N CYS A 262 17.64 -0.98 7.50
CA CYS A 262 17.63 0.25 8.30
C CYS A 262 17.37 0.00 9.78
N ILE A 263 17.43 1.07 10.53
CA ILE A 263 17.04 1.17 11.94
C ILE A 263 15.96 2.23 12.03
N LEU A 264 14.88 1.92 12.73
CA LEU A 264 13.86 2.90 13.01
C LEU A 264 14.27 3.78 14.19
N PRO A 265 14.31 5.12 14.07
CA PRO A 265 14.74 6.01 15.14
C PRO A 265 14.05 5.77 16.48
N THR A 266 12.75 5.49 16.46
CA THR A 266 11.96 5.20 17.66
C THR A 266 12.11 3.77 18.19
N GLN A 267 12.80 2.89 17.46
CA GLN A 267 13.09 1.50 17.84
C GLN A 267 14.57 1.18 17.62
N PRO A 268 15.49 1.86 18.32
CA PRO A 268 16.93 1.81 18.03
C PRO A 268 17.56 0.45 18.31
N ASP A 269 16.86 -0.47 18.96
CA ASP A 269 17.32 -1.82 19.28
C ASP A 269 16.86 -2.88 18.27
N ILE A 270 16.20 -2.48 17.18
CA ILE A 270 15.74 -3.39 16.13
C ILE A 270 16.33 -2.99 14.78
N ILE A 271 16.88 -4.00 14.09
CA ILE A 271 17.33 -3.89 12.69
C ILE A 271 16.24 -4.48 11.80
N TYR A 272 15.88 -3.74 10.76
CA TYR A 272 14.96 -4.14 9.72
C TYR A 272 15.72 -4.44 8.43
N LEU A 273 15.57 -5.64 7.87
CA LEU A 273 16.17 -6.03 6.59
C LEU A 273 15.07 -6.36 5.58
N GLY A 274 15.16 -5.75 4.41
CA GLY A 274 14.30 -5.98 3.27
C GLY A 274 14.84 -7.07 2.35
N HIS A 275 13.94 -7.86 1.78
CA HIS A 275 14.29 -9.01 0.95
C HIS A 275 13.64 -8.95 -0.43
N GLU A 276 14.25 -9.63 -1.38
CA GLU A 276 13.56 -10.01 -2.61
C GLU A 276 12.29 -10.79 -2.27
N GLY A 277 11.26 -10.60 -3.11
CA GLY A 277 9.95 -11.20 -2.88
C GLY A 277 9.11 -10.51 -1.82
N GLY A 278 9.50 -9.31 -1.31
CA GLY A 278 8.65 -8.45 -0.49
C GLY A 278 8.43 -8.90 0.96
N SER A 279 9.44 -9.48 1.57
CA SER A 279 9.46 -9.81 3.00
C SER A 279 10.46 -8.94 3.75
N LEU A 280 10.18 -8.68 5.01
CA LEU A 280 11.08 -8.04 5.97
C LEU A 280 11.48 -9.05 7.04
N THR A 281 12.71 -8.97 7.52
CA THR A 281 13.15 -9.66 8.74
C THR A 281 13.57 -8.64 9.79
N LEU A 282 13.21 -8.92 11.04
CA LEU A 282 13.53 -8.11 12.20
C LEU A 282 14.58 -8.86 13.03
N TRP A 283 15.60 -8.11 13.43
CA TRP A 283 16.72 -8.63 14.22
C TRP A 283 16.98 -7.75 15.43
N SER A 284 17.41 -8.35 16.54
CA SER A 284 17.87 -7.56 17.68
C SER A 284 19.17 -6.84 17.32
N ARG A 285 19.28 -5.56 17.64
CA ARG A 285 20.51 -4.77 17.48
C ARG A 285 21.43 -4.98 18.67
N ASN A 286 21.87 -6.24 18.84
CA ASN A 286 22.87 -6.62 19.80
C ASN A 286 24.17 -6.90 19.05
N ASP A 287 25.23 -6.15 19.37
CA ASP A 287 26.50 -6.22 18.67
C ASP A 287 27.22 -7.56 18.89
N GLU A 288 27.00 -8.19 20.05
CA GLU A 288 27.61 -9.48 20.39
C GLU A 288 26.84 -10.67 19.80
N ASP A 289 25.51 -10.64 19.79
CA ASP A 289 24.68 -11.76 19.36
C ASP A 289 23.34 -11.27 18.76
N PRO A 290 23.33 -10.80 17.50
CA PRO A 290 22.10 -10.41 16.83
C PRO A 290 21.16 -11.61 16.67
N LYS A 291 19.94 -11.52 17.21
CA LYS A 291 18.94 -12.60 17.15
C LYS A 291 17.82 -12.27 16.19
N PHE A 292 17.41 -13.27 15.42
CA PHE A 292 16.20 -13.20 14.63
C PHE A 292 14.98 -13.05 15.55
N ILE A 293 14.10 -12.07 15.25
CA ILE A 293 12.88 -11.80 16.01
C ILE A 293 11.69 -12.38 15.27
N LYS A 294 11.47 -11.93 14.04
CA LYS A 294 10.36 -12.39 13.19
C LYS A 294 10.55 -11.96 11.73
N SER A 295 9.76 -12.56 10.84
CA SER A 295 9.58 -12.07 9.48
C SER A 295 8.18 -11.49 9.30
N VAL A 296 8.06 -10.51 8.40
CA VAL A 296 6.80 -9.87 8.04
C VAL A 296 6.71 -9.81 6.52
N LYS A 297 5.66 -10.39 5.94
CA LYS A 297 5.36 -10.24 4.53
C LYS A 297 4.60 -8.93 4.31
N ILE A 298 5.10 -8.06 3.42
CA ILE A 298 4.44 -6.78 3.13
C ILE A 298 3.80 -6.70 1.74
N GLY A 299 4.17 -7.59 0.85
CA GLY A 299 3.64 -7.62 -0.51
C GLY A 299 4.38 -8.61 -1.39
N PRO A 300 4.04 -8.73 -2.67
CA PRO A 300 4.72 -9.61 -3.60
C PRO A 300 5.97 -8.99 -4.24
N SER A 301 6.13 -7.67 -4.16
CA SER A 301 7.20 -6.93 -4.85
C SER A 301 8.47 -6.85 -4.01
N ASP A 302 9.63 -6.96 -4.67
CA ASP A 302 10.92 -6.81 -4.00
C ASP A 302 11.03 -5.47 -3.27
N ILE A 303 11.62 -5.50 -2.09
CA ILE A 303 11.99 -4.32 -1.32
C ILE A 303 13.37 -3.89 -1.80
N LEU A 304 13.47 -2.75 -2.46
CA LEU A 304 14.74 -2.28 -3.01
C LEU A 304 15.39 -1.17 -2.19
N ALA A 305 14.58 -0.41 -1.47
CA ALA A 305 15.05 0.66 -0.59
C ALA A 305 14.28 0.65 0.72
N LEU A 306 14.94 0.98 1.82
CA LEU A 306 14.38 0.93 3.16
C LEU A 306 15.06 1.96 4.03
N ASP A 307 14.27 2.84 4.68
CA ASP A 307 14.80 3.72 5.71
C ASP A 307 13.79 3.98 6.83
N GLY A 308 14.31 4.31 8.01
CA GLY A 308 13.53 4.67 9.19
C GLY A 308 13.36 6.19 9.27
N VAL A 309 12.11 6.67 9.17
CA VAL A 309 11.79 8.09 9.23
C VAL A 309 10.92 8.33 10.46
N MET A 310 11.47 8.94 11.49
CA MET A 310 10.81 9.11 12.78
C MET A 310 10.30 7.76 13.33
N ASN A 311 8.97 7.63 13.43
CA ASN A 311 8.26 6.44 13.89
C ASN A 311 7.66 5.61 12.74
N ARG A 312 8.07 5.88 11.50
CA ARG A 312 7.59 5.19 10.30
C ARG A 312 8.72 4.49 9.58
N LEU A 313 8.43 3.28 9.12
CA LEU A 313 9.31 2.53 8.23
C LEU A 313 8.93 2.85 6.78
N TRP A 314 9.81 3.51 6.04
CA TRP A 314 9.58 3.84 4.64
C TRP A 314 10.22 2.79 3.74
N ILE A 315 9.47 2.32 2.77
CA ILE A 315 9.84 1.23 1.88
C ILE A 315 9.64 1.65 0.42
N GLY A 316 10.71 1.53 -0.36
CA GLY A 316 10.70 1.72 -1.80
C GLY A 316 10.65 0.36 -2.53
N SER A 317 9.70 0.22 -3.46
CA SER A 317 9.46 -1.03 -4.19
C SER A 317 10.00 -1.03 -5.61
N ARG A 318 10.06 -2.22 -6.21
CA ARG A 318 10.37 -2.40 -7.65
C ARG A 318 9.33 -1.73 -8.57
N GLN A 319 8.12 -1.48 -8.09
CA GLN A 319 7.02 -0.89 -8.86
C GLN A 319 6.93 0.64 -8.74
N GLY A 320 7.95 1.31 -8.22
CA GLY A 320 7.98 2.76 -8.08
C GLY A 320 7.10 3.32 -6.98
N VAL A 321 6.61 2.47 -6.09
CA VAL A 321 5.75 2.85 -4.96
C VAL A 321 6.59 3.02 -3.70
N ILE A 322 6.37 4.12 -2.97
CA ILE A 322 6.81 4.29 -1.59
C ILE A 322 5.63 4.01 -0.67
N ALA A 323 5.87 3.26 0.39
CA ALA A 323 4.91 3.05 1.45
C ALA A 323 5.55 3.32 2.82
N ALA A 324 4.82 4.02 3.68
CA ALA A 324 5.20 4.31 5.07
C ALA A 324 4.36 3.46 6.01
N TYR A 325 5.02 2.74 6.90
CA TYR A 325 4.39 1.79 7.82
C TYR A 325 4.51 2.26 9.26
N ASP A 326 3.39 2.23 9.97
CA ASP A 326 3.40 2.19 11.43
C ASP A 326 3.59 0.73 11.87
N VAL A 327 4.71 0.46 12.51
CA VAL A 327 5.09 -0.88 12.94
C VAL A 327 4.70 -1.20 14.39
N SER A 328 4.06 -0.24 15.07
CA SER A 328 3.65 -0.38 16.47
C SER A 328 2.45 -1.32 16.64
N PRO A 329 1.37 -1.25 15.83
CA PRO A 329 0.26 -2.20 15.93
C PRO A 329 0.58 -3.51 15.20
N TRP A 330 -0.17 -4.55 15.56
CA TRP A 330 -0.16 -5.80 14.80
C TRP A 330 -1.59 -6.16 14.34
N PRO A 331 -1.83 -6.38 13.04
CA PRO A 331 -0.89 -6.24 11.92
C PRO A 331 -0.38 -4.80 11.77
N TRP A 332 0.77 -4.62 11.13
CA TRP A 332 1.29 -3.30 10.82
C TRP A 332 0.28 -2.51 10.00
N ARG A 333 0.31 -1.19 10.14
CA ARG A 333 -0.58 -0.32 9.38
C ARG A 333 0.21 0.44 8.31
N VAL A 334 -0.29 0.42 7.07
CA VAL A 334 0.20 1.33 6.02
C VAL A 334 -0.46 2.69 6.24
N THR A 335 0.32 3.69 6.66
CA THR A 335 -0.20 5.04 6.88
C THR A 335 -0.26 5.85 5.60
N ASN A 336 0.77 5.70 4.75
CA ASN A 336 0.86 6.39 3.48
C ASN A 336 1.37 5.44 2.41
N MET A 337 0.88 5.58 1.19
CA MET A 337 1.36 4.81 0.04
C MET A 337 1.09 5.58 -1.25
N TRP A 338 2.14 5.91 -1.99
CA TRP A 338 1.99 6.68 -3.23
C TRP A 338 2.95 6.20 -4.32
N LYS A 339 2.60 6.51 -5.56
CA LYS A 339 3.42 6.21 -6.71
C LYS A 339 4.47 7.30 -6.89
N ALA A 340 5.66 7.05 -6.37
CA ALA A 340 6.74 8.04 -6.33
C ALA A 340 7.50 8.14 -7.66
N HIS A 341 7.74 7.01 -8.36
CA HIS A 341 8.58 6.95 -9.57
C HIS A 341 7.89 6.24 -10.75
N GLY A 342 6.57 6.46 -10.94
CA GLY A 342 5.82 5.75 -11.97
C GLY A 342 5.95 4.24 -11.81
N ASP A 343 6.31 3.51 -12.87
CA ASP A 343 6.55 2.06 -12.81
C ASP A 343 8.05 1.72 -12.67
N SER A 344 8.90 2.73 -12.39
CA SER A 344 10.33 2.56 -12.28
C SER A 344 10.75 2.17 -10.86
N PRO A 345 11.65 1.17 -10.69
CA PRO A 345 12.14 0.75 -9.39
C PRO A 345 12.77 1.89 -8.59
N ILE A 346 12.50 1.92 -7.30
CA ILE A 346 13.13 2.84 -6.34
C ILE A 346 14.40 2.20 -5.84
N THR A 347 15.54 2.80 -6.11
CA THR A 347 16.85 2.24 -5.80
C THR A 347 17.41 2.69 -4.46
N LYS A 348 17.03 3.90 -4.00
CA LYS A 348 17.45 4.44 -2.71
C LYS A 348 16.35 5.24 -2.04
N LEU A 349 16.35 5.23 -0.73
CA LEU A 349 15.71 6.17 0.17
C LEU A 349 16.80 6.75 1.07
N LEU A 350 16.82 8.06 1.24
CA LEU A 350 17.79 8.78 2.05
C LEU A 350 17.06 9.78 2.93
N VAL A 351 17.40 9.80 4.20
CA VAL A 351 16.85 10.77 5.17
C VAL A 351 17.88 11.88 5.39
N ASP A 352 17.48 13.13 5.19
CA ASP A 352 18.32 14.27 5.49
C ASP A 352 18.24 14.61 7.00
N VAL A 353 19.13 14.03 7.76
CA VAL A 353 19.21 14.22 9.21
C VAL A 353 19.79 15.58 9.55
N ILE A 354 20.74 16.08 8.75
CA ILE A 354 21.39 17.39 8.96
C ILE A 354 20.41 18.54 8.69
N GLY A 355 19.46 18.33 7.76
CA GLY A 355 18.40 19.29 7.46
C GLY A 355 17.51 19.63 8.66
N ILE A 356 17.38 18.75 9.64
CA ILE A 356 16.64 19.02 10.88
C ILE A 356 17.24 20.24 11.60
N GLU A 357 18.56 20.27 11.75
CA GLU A 357 19.26 21.36 12.43
C GLU A 357 19.43 22.60 11.55
N ARG A 358 19.69 22.41 10.25
CA ARG A 358 20.00 23.49 9.32
C ARG A 358 18.79 24.21 8.77
N ASN A 359 17.77 23.45 8.40
CA ASN A 359 16.61 23.94 7.66
C ASN A 359 15.32 23.84 8.45
N HIS A 360 15.37 23.29 9.68
CA HIS A 360 14.19 22.97 10.48
C HIS A 360 13.19 22.11 9.71
N ARG A 361 13.70 21.10 8.96
CA ARG A 361 12.90 20.19 8.12
C ARG A 361 13.46 18.79 8.17
N LEU A 362 12.58 17.82 8.13
CA LEU A 362 12.93 16.41 7.94
C LEU A 362 12.60 16.03 6.50
N THR A 363 13.61 16.01 5.65
CA THR A 363 13.44 15.69 4.22
C THR A 363 13.80 14.24 3.96
N VAL A 364 12.98 13.57 3.16
CA VAL A 364 13.28 12.23 2.64
C VAL A 364 13.46 12.33 1.13
N LEU A 365 14.56 11.76 0.63
CA LEU A 365 14.81 11.67 -0.80
C LEU A 365 14.54 10.26 -1.29
N SER A 366 13.95 10.14 -2.47
CA SER A 366 13.89 8.90 -3.22
C SER A 366 14.60 9.02 -4.55
N VAL A 367 15.30 7.94 -4.94
CA VAL A 367 15.99 7.83 -6.22
C VAL A 367 15.39 6.67 -6.99
N GLY A 368 14.92 6.93 -8.19
CA GLY A 368 14.32 5.93 -9.07
C GLY A 368 15.22 5.54 -10.24
N LYS A 369 14.92 4.39 -10.87
CA LYS A 369 15.50 4.01 -12.16
C LYS A 369 14.97 4.88 -13.33
N ASP A 370 14.02 5.77 -13.07
CA ASP A 370 13.58 6.83 -13.97
C ASP A 370 14.56 8.02 -13.99
N GLU A 371 15.73 7.86 -13.37
CA GLU A 371 16.80 8.86 -13.28
C GLU A 371 16.38 10.14 -12.51
N LYS A 372 15.29 10.08 -11.76
CA LYS A 372 14.77 11.22 -11.00
C LYS A 372 15.07 11.08 -9.52
N VAL A 373 15.37 12.21 -8.90
CA VAL A 373 15.42 12.39 -7.46
C VAL A 373 14.19 13.17 -7.05
N ARG A 374 13.47 12.69 -6.05
CA ARG A 374 12.27 13.36 -5.51
C ARG A 374 12.40 13.57 -4.01
N LEU A 375 11.84 14.68 -3.56
CA LEU A 375 11.85 15.14 -2.18
C LEU A 375 10.47 14.97 -1.56
N TRP A 376 10.42 14.48 -0.34
CA TRP A 376 9.21 14.20 0.40
C TRP A 376 9.28 14.79 1.81
N ASP A 377 8.14 15.22 2.32
CA ASP A 377 8.00 15.63 3.71
C ASP A 377 8.06 14.40 4.63
N GLY A 378 9.13 14.30 5.41
CA GLY A 378 9.34 13.19 6.36
C GLY A 378 8.42 13.25 7.58
N LEU A 379 7.85 14.41 7.89
CA LEU A 379 6.90 14.58 9.00
C LEU A 379 5.46 14.26 8.59
N LEU A 380 5.17 14.16 7.28
CA LEU A 380 3.84 13.86 6.76
C LEU A 380 2.77 14.88 7.21
N MET A 381 3.08 16.19 7.14
CA MET A 381 2.22 17.29 7.57
C MET A 381 0.79 17.18 7.06
N TYR A 382 0.61 16.92 5.76
CA TYR A 382 -0.73 16.80 5.18
C TYR A 382 -1.53 15.63 5.73
N HIS A 383 -0.86 14.54 6.09
CA HIS A 383 -1.53 13.43 6.73
C HIS A 383 -2.08 13.85 8.09
N TRP A 384 -1.26 14.56 8.90
CA TRP A 384 -1.69 15.07 10.19
C TRP A 384 -2.85 16.07 10.05
N ILE A 385 -2.73 17.07 9.15
CA ILE A 385 -3.80 18.05 8.90
C ILE A 385 -5.11 17.38 8.48
N ASN A 386 -5.04 16.38 7.58
CA ASN A 386 -6.24 15.66 7.14
C ASN A 386 -6.88 14.87 8.29
N ASP A 387 -6.08 14.25 9.14
CA ASP A 387 -6.59 13.50 10.30
C ASP A 387 -7.25 14.46 11.32
N GLU A 388 -6.67 15.62 11.55
CA GLU A 388 -7.24 16.64 12.44
C GLU A 388 -8.51 17.29 11.84
N LEU A 389 -8.54 17.57 10.53
CA LEU A 389 -9.76 18.02 9.85
C LEU A 389 -10.91 17.02 10.01
N LEU A 390 -10.62 15.71 9.88
CA LEU A 390 -11.64 14.67 10.09
C LEU A 390 -12.18 14.65 11.52
N LYS A 391 -11.34 14.92 12.52
CA LYS A 391 -11.78 15.00 13.93
C LYS A 391 -12.66 16.22 14.21
N ARG A 392 -12.48 17.29 13.46
CA ARG A 392 -13.20 18.56 13.58
C ARG A 392 -14.27 18.75 12.50
N GLU A 393 -14.68 17.68 11.82
CA GLU A 393 -15.60 17.76 10.68
C GLU A 393 -16.94 18.43 11.05
N GLU A 394 -17.43 18.24 12.28
CA GLU A 394 -18.67 18.85 12.78
C GLU A 394 -18.60 20.39 12.85
N GLU A 395 -17.40 21.00 12.85
CA GLU A 395 -17.25 22.46 12.90
C GLU A 395 -17.55 23.13 11.56
N PHE A 396 -17.49 22.39 10.45
CA PHE A 396 -17.64 22.92 9.10
C PHE A 396 -18.55 22.11 8.19
N ALA A 397 -19.15 21.02 8.70
CA ALA A 397 -20.07 20.17 7.96
C ALA A 397 -21.47 20.19 8.55
N THR A 398 -22.47 20.11 7.69
CA THR A 398 -23.85 19.78 8.06
C THR A 398 -24.18 18.38 7.55
N PHE A 399 -24.99 17.66 8.30
CA PHE A 399 -25.29 16.25 8.05
C PHE A 399 -26.77 16.04 7.80
N ARG A 400 -27.12 15.21 6.80
CA ARG A 400 -28.50 14.77 6.58
C ARG A 400 -28.57 13.27 6.30
N PRO A 401 -29.65 12.58 6.70
CA PRO A 401 -29.85 11.18 6.39
C PRO A 401 -30.39 11.02 4.96
N ILE A 402 -29.95 9.95 4.30
CA ILE A 402 -30.53 9.39 3.08
C ILE A 402 -30.80 7.91 3.27
N ASN A 403 -31.75 7.34 2.54
CA ASN A 403 -32.08 5.92 2.55
C ASN A 403 -31.56 5.23 1.28
N VAL A 404 -30.84 4.14 1.46
CA VAL A 404 -30.24 3.35 0.38
C VAL A 404 -30.82 1.94 0.41
N LEU A 405 -31.41 1.52 -0.70
CA LEU A 405 -31.91 0.17 -0.94
C LEU A 405 -30.96 -0.56 -1.88
N LEU A 406 -30.43 -1.72 -1.46
CA LEU A 406 -29.61 -2.59 -2.28
C LEU A 406 -30.27 -3.95 -2.46
N CYS A 407 -30.26 -4.48 -3.69
CA CYS A 407 -30.69 -5.83 -3.99
C CYS A 407 -29.61 -6.55 -4.80
N THR A 408 -29.11 -7.67 -4.29
CA THR A 408 -28.16 -8.50 -5.03
C THR A 408 -28.74 -9.88 -5.33
N TRP A 409 -28.51 -10.41 -6.54
CA TRP A 409 -29.02 -11.69 -6.96
C TRP A 409 -28.19 -12.32 -8.08
N ASN A 410 -27.71 -13.53 -7.87
CA ASN A 410 -27.25 -14.41 -8.95
C ASN A 410 -28.49 -15.05 -9.61
N VAL A 411 -28.77 -14.70 -10.85
CA VAL A 411 -30.01 -15.13 -11.55
C VAL A 411 -29.87 -16.41 -12.35
N ASP A 412 -28.67 -17.02 -12.39
CA ASP A 412 -28.38 -18.30 -13.09
C ASP A 412 -29.00 -18.35 -14.49
N ALA A 413 -28.73 -17.32 -15.30
CA ALA A 413 -29.22 -17.12 -16.67
C ALA A 413 -30.77 -17.08 -16.82
N ALA A 414 -31.51 -16.96 -15.71
CA ALA A 414 -32.96 -16.80 -15.78
C ALA A 414 -33.35 -15.47 -16.47
N LYS A 415 -34.51 -15.46 -17.09
CA LYS A 415 -35.07 -14.24 -17.73
C LYS A 415 -36.13 -13.64 -16.83
N PRO A 416 -36.35 -12.30 -16.89
CA PRO A 416 -37.37 -11.68 -16.05
C PRO A 416 -38.82 -12.18 -16.32
N GLU A 417 -39.10 -12.70 -17.53
CA GLU A 417 -40.40 -13.31 -17.83
C GLU A 417 -40.68 -14.60 -17.04
N MET A 418 -39.64 -15.20 -16.49
CA MET A 418 -39.77 -16.40 -15.65
C MET A 418 -40.28 -16.09 -14.23
N LEU A 419 -40.34 -14.82 -13.84
CA LEU A 419 -40.90 -14.38 -12.54
C LEU A 419 -42.44 -14.52 -12.52
N THR A 420 -42.89 -15.77 -12.65
CA THR A 420 -44.29 -16.17 -12.70
C THR A 420 -44.50 -17.50 -11.96
N GLY A 421 -45.73 -17.89 -11.76
CA GLY A 421 -46.11 -19.20 -11.22
C GLY A 421 -46.35 -19.22 -9.70
N THR A 422 -45.54 -18.54 -8.90
CA THR A 422 -45.80 -18.36 -7.46
C THR A 422 -45.95 -16.88 -7.10
N ALA A 423 -46.54 -16.61 -5.92
CA ALA A 423 -46.71 -15.26 -5.43
C ALA A 423 -45.35 -14.57 -5.23
N GLU A 424 -44.35 -15.29 -4.66
CA GLU A 424 -43.00 -14.82 -4.39
C GLU A 424 -42.29 -14.37 -5.69
N ASN A 425 -42.48 -15.10 -6.75
CA ASN A 425 -41.96 -14.70 -8.07
C ASN A 425 -42.67 -13.47 -8.62
N ALA A 426 -44.01 -13.44 -8.60
CA ALA A 426 -44.80 -12.39 -9.21
C ALA A 426 -44.61 -11.04 -8.51
N THR A 427 -44.54 -11.03 -7.18
CA THR A 427 -44.43 -9.83 -6.33
C THR A 427 -42.99 -9.46 -5.93
N PHE A 428 -42.00 -10.18 -6.46
CA PHE A 428 -40.58 -10.00 -6.03
C PHE A 428 -40.12 -8.55 -6.05
N PHE A 429 -40.28 -7.85 -7.17
CA PHE A 429 -39.82 -6.47 -7.27
C PHE A 429 -40.66 -5.51 -6.41
N GLU A 430 -41.94 -5.74 -6.29
CA GLU A 430 -42.80 -5.01 -5.39
C GLU A 430 -42.34 -5.14 -3.94
N GLN A 431 -42.12 -6.36 -3.48
CA GLN A 431 -41.60 -6.64 -2.12
C GLN A 431 -40.23 -6.04 -1.86
N VAL A 432 -39.32 -6.05 -2.86
CA VAL A 432 -37.99 -5.43 -2.75
C VAL A 432 -38.15 -3.91 -2.61
N LEU A 433 -38.87 -3.29 -3.51
CA LEU A 433 -39.01 -1.84 -3.60
C LEU A 433 -39.79 -1.24 -2.42
N HIS A 434 -40.76 -1.97 -1.86
CA HIS A 434 -41.49 -1.58 -0.65
C HIS A 434 -40.78 -2.03 0.65
N SER A 435 -39.49 -2.43 0.57
CA SER A 435 -38.72 -2.73 1.81
C SER A 435 -38.44 -1.48 2.65
N ILE A 436 -38.60 -0.30 2.04
CA ILE A 436 -38.55 1.02 2.65
C ILE A 436 -39.36 1.99 1.79
N ASP A 437 -40.01 2.98 2.41
CA ASP A 437 -40.70 4.03 1.69
C ASP A 437 -39.71 4.98 1.02
N ALA A 438 -39.94 5.23 -0.27
CA ALA A 438 -39.24 6.22 -1.10
C ALA A 438 -37.73 6.33 -0.83
N PRO A 439 -36.91 5.26 -1.05
CA PRO A 439 -35.47 5.33 -0.84
C PRO A 439 -34.84 6.36 -1.77
N ASP A 440 -33.82 7.07 -1.30
CA ASP A 440 -33.13 8.10 -2.09
C ASP A 440 -32.30 7.48 -3.21
N ILE A 441 -31.73 6.29 -2.95
CA ILE A 441 -30.89 5.52 -3.88
C ILE A 441 -31.37 4.06 -3.90
N ILE A 442 -31.53 3.50 -5.12
CA ILE A 442 -31.83 2.07 -5.34
C ILE A 442 -30.73 1.47 -6.18
N VAL A 443 -30.12 0.39 -5.69
CA VAL A 443 -29.03 -0.32 -6.36
C VAL A 443 -29.42 -1.77 -6.62
N PHE A 444 -29.43 -2.17 -7.89
CA PHE A 444 -29.55 -3.56 -8.29
C PHE A 444 -28.19 -4.09 -8.76
N SER A 445 -27.77 -5.19 -8.19
CA SER A 445 -26.50 -5.85 -8.44
C SER A 445 -26.74 -7.32 -8.76
N PHE A 446 -26.75 -7.66 -10.05
CA PHE A 446 -27.07 -9.00 -10.50
C PHE A 446 -25.82 -9.71 -11.04
N GLN A 447 -25.82 -11.06 -10.94
CA GLN A 447 -24.78 -11.92 -11.45
C GLN A 447 -25.41 -13.01 -12.32
N GLU A 448 -24.60 -13.58 -13.23
CA GLU A 448 -24.98 -14.63 -14.17
C GLU A 448 -26.22 -14.31 -15.04
N LEU A 449 -26.31 -13.08 -15.56
CA LEU A 449 -27.40 -12.70 -16.48
C LEU A 449 -27.31 -13.45 -17.82
N ILE A 450 -26.17 -14.01 -18.13
CA ILE A 450 -25.95 -14.84 -19.31
C ILE A 450 -25.47 -16.24 -18.88
N ASP A 451 -25.79 -17.25 -19.69
CA ASP A 451 -25.29 -18.60 -19.48
C ASP A 451 -23.77 -18.66 -19.71
N LEU A 452 -23.03 -18.76 -18.61
CA LEU A 452 -21.57 -18.78 -18.61
C LEU A 452 -20.98 -20.11 -19.14
N GLU A 453 -21.75 -21.18 -19.20
CA GLU A 453 -21.36 -22.46 -19.80
C GLU A 453 -21.41 -22.38 -21.33
N ASN A 454 -22.18 -21.47 -21.90
CA ASN A 454 -22.28 -21.25 -23.34
C ASN A 454 -21.12 -20.37 -23.84
N ARG A 455 -20.02 -21.03 -24.26
CA ARG A 455 -18.77 -20.39 -24.73
C ARG A 455 -18.99 -19.39 -25.87
N LYS A 456 -19.94 -19.63 -26.79
CA LYS A 456 -20.23 -18.71 -27.92
C LYS A 456 -20.89 -17.41 -27.43
N LEU A 457 -21.82 -17.52 -26.49
CA LEU A 457 -22.51 -16.37 -25.93
C LEU A 457 -21.55 -15.53 -25.06
N THR A 458 -20.71 -16.21 -24.26
CA THR A 458 -19.69 -15.56 -23.43
C THR A 458 -18.67 -14.81 -24.29
N ALA A 459 -18.14 -15.43 -25.35
CA ALA A 459 -17.19 -14.79 -26.29
C ALA A 459 -17.83 -13.57 -26.99
N LYS A 460 -19.09 -13.66 -27.42
CA LYS A 460 -19.81 -12.54 -28.02
C LYS A 460 -19.97 -11.37 -27.04
N THR A 461 -20.25 -11.63 -25.78
CA THR A 461 -20.41 -10.61 -24.74
C THR A 461 -19.07 -9.91 -24.43
N VAL A 462 -17.97 -10.67 -24.43
CA VAL A 462 -16.61 -10.11 -24.26
C VAL A 462 -16.25 -9.17 -25.43
N LEU A 463 -16.64 -9.52 -26.65
CA LEU A 463 -16.34 -8.74 -27.87
C LEU A 463 -17.19 -7.47 -28.00
N LEU A 464 -18.44 -7.50 -27.54
CA LEU A 464 -19.37 -6.34 -27.71
C LEU A 464 -19.05 -5.18 -26.79
N GLY A 465 -18.34 -5.39 -25.67
CA GLY A 465 -17.93 -4.36 -24.72
C GLY A 465 -19.06 -3.45 -24.23
N GLY A 466 -19.07 -3.07 -22.98
CA GLY A 466 -20.05 -2.08 -22.46
C GLY A 466 -19.78 -0.68 -23.03
N GLY A 467 -20.64 -0.18 -23.88
CA GLY A 467 -20.62 1.23 -24.27
C GLY A 467 -21.43 2.04 -23.27
N LYS A 468 -20.86 3.13 -22.72
CA LYS A 468 -21.54 4.04 -21.79
C LYS A 468 -22.40 5.02 -22.55
N ARG A 469 -23.61 5.34 -22.04
CA ARG A 469 -24.44 6.47 -22.48
C ARG A 469 -24.28 7.61 -21.48
N ALA A 470 -24.29 8.83 -21.97
CA ALA A 470 -24.16 10.03 -21.14
C ALA A 470 -25.37 10.24 -20.19
N ASP A 471 -26.52 9.62 -20.48
CA ASP A 471 -27.72 9.67 -19.67
C ASP A 471 -27.81 8.58 -18.57
N GLY A 472 -26.74 7.80 -18.37
CA GLY A 472 -26.71 6.70 -17.41
C GLY A 472 -27.45 5.42 -17.85
N GLY A 473 -28.02 5.41 -19.04
CA GLY A 473 -28.78 4.30 -19.62
C GLY A 473 -27.87 3.19 -20.19
N LEU A 474 -28.49 2.06 -20.52
CA LEU A 474 -27.82 0.91 -21.13
C LEU A 474 -27.49 1.18 -22.61
N SER A 475 -26.27 0.83 -23.03
CA SER A 475 -25.83 0.96 -24.43
C SER A 475 -26.68 0.10 -25.41
N ASP A 476 -26.89 0.60 -26.62
CA ASP A 476 -27.61 -0.13 -27.68
C ASP A 476 -26.87 -1.37 -28.18
N LYS A 477 -25.56 -1.46 -27.94
CA LYS A 477 -24.70 -2.58 -28.32
C LYS A 477 -24.73 -3.77 -27.36
N VAL A 478 -25.46 -3.68 -26.26
CA VAL A 478 -25.51 -4.71 -25.21
C VAL A 478 -26.40 -5.90 -25.65
N SER A 479 -26.08 -7.09 -25.12
CA SER A 479 -26.86 -8.29 -25.42
C SER A 479 -28.32 -8.18 -24.95
N ARG A 480 -29.21 -8.88 -25.64
CA ARG A 480 -30.64 -8.90 -25.33
C ARG A 480 -30.95 -9.24 -23.86
N HIS A 481 -30.13 -10.12 -23.22
CA HIS A 481 -30.37 -10.54 -21.84
C HIS A 481 -30.26 -9.39 -20.83
N TYR A 482 -29.22 -8.53 -20.99
CA TYR A 482 -29.08 -7.35 -20.14
C TYR A 482 -30.21 -6.35 -20.36
N ARG A 483 -30.65 -6.17 -21.62
CA ARG A 483 -31.74 -5.25 -21.95
C ARG A 483 -33.05 -5.71 -21.31
N LEU A 484 -33.39 -6.98 -21.36
CA LEU A 484 -34.59 -7.51 -20.71
C LEU A 484 -34.65 -7.22 -19.22
N TRP A 485 -33.51 -7.42 -18.52
CA TRP A 485 -33.42 -7.10 -17.09
C TRP A 485 -33.47 -5.58 -16.83
N TYR A 486 -32.75 -4.78 -17.62
CA TYR A 486 -32.81 -3.32 -17.53
C TYR A 486 -34.22 -2.77 -17.68
N ASP A 487 -34.94 -3.15 -18.75
CA ASP A 487 -36.29 -2.72 -19.04
C ASP A 487 -37.27 -3.14 -17.93
N LYS A 488 -37.08 -4.37 -17.39
CA LYS A 488 -37.86 -4.85 -16.24
C LYS A 488 -37.62 -4.02 -14.98
N LEU A 489 -36.37 -3.67 -14.67
CA LEU A 489 -36.03 -2.84 -13.51
C LEU A 489 -36.58 -1.42 -13.64
N VAL A 490 -36.40 -0.79 -14.79
CA VAL A 490 -36.94 0.56 -15.05
C VAL A 490 -38.47 0.55 -14.89
N SER A 491 -39.15 -0.46 -15.46
CA SER A 491 -40.58 -0.61 -15.33
C SER A 491 -41.05 -0.85 -13.89
N ALA A 492 -40.34 -1.73 -13.16
CA ALA A 492 -40.66 -2.06 -11.77
C ALA A 492 -40.49 -0.85 -10.85
N VAL A 493 -39.40 -0.12 -10.96
CA VAL A 493 -39.15 1.11 -10.18
C VAL A 493 -40.22 2.16 -10.49
N ARG A 494 -40.57 2.38 -11.77
CA ARG A 494 -41.60 3.33 -12.15
C ARG A 494 -42.99 2.98 -11.62
N ILE A 495 -43.31 1.70 -11.50
CA ILE A 495 -44.64 1.25 -11.03
C ILE A 495 -44.71 1.31 -9.49
N ALA A 496 -43.63 0.93 -8.79
CA ALA A 496 -43.65 0.82 -7.34
C ALA A 496 -43.36 2.14 -6.60
N MET A 497 -42.68 3.10 -7.27
CA MET A 497 -42.34 4.37 -6.64
C MET A 497 -43.38 5.46 -6.90
N PRO A 498 -43.49 6.46 -5.99
CA PRO A 498 -44.42 7.58 -6.15
C PRO A 498 -44.19 8.33 -7.48
N PRO A 499 -45.24 8.58 -8.29
CA PRO A 499 -45.06 9.26 -9.57
C PRO A 499 -44.68 10.74 -9.43
N GLU A 500 -44.93 11.34 -8.26
CA GLU A 500 -44.57 12.72 -7.93
C GLU A 500 -43.07 12.87 -7.70
N GLU A 501 -42.36 11.79 -7.31
CA GLU A 501 -40.93 11.75 -7.10
C GLU A 501 -40.28 10.65 -7.97
N PRO A 502 -40.16 10.88 -9.28
CA PRO A 502 -39.67 9.87 -10.20
C PRO A 502 -38.21 9.54 -9.96
N TYR A 503 -37.86 8.31 -10.33
CA TYR A 503 -36.47 7.83 -10.26
C TYR A 503 -35.86 7.75 -11.65
N THR A 504 -34.58 8.10 -11.73
CA THR A 504 -33.81 7.97 -12.97
C THR A 504 -32.58 7.06 -12.75
N PRO A 505 -32.27 6.19 -13.74
CA PRO A 505 -31.02 5.48 -13.71
C PRO A 505 -29.88 6.46 -13.94
N ILE A 506 -28.85 6.45 -13.08
CA ILE A 506 -27.68 7.33 -13.20
C ILE A 506 -26.44 6.56 -13.63
N LEU A 507 -26.39 5.27 -13.32
CA LEU A 507 -25.29 4.37 -13.66
C LEU A 507 -25.85 3.01 -14.06
N THR A 508 -25.40 2.52 -15.20
CA THR A 508 -25.69 1.16 -15.67
C THR A 508 -24.47 0.59 -16.34
N GLU A 509 -24.04 -0.60 -15.93
CA GLU A 509 -22.86 -1.28 -16.48
C GLU A 509 -23.03 -2.80 -16.47
N ASN A 510 -22.31 -3.48 -17.34
CA ASN A 510 -22.29 -4.93 -17.43
C ASN A 510 -20.86 -5.47 -17.64
N LEU A 511 -20.57 -6.66 -17.08
CA LEU A 511 -19.32 -7.36 -17.25
C LEU A 511 -19.60 -8.88 -17.26
N VAL A 512 -19.54 -9.50 -18.42
CA VAL A 512 -19.63 -10.98 -18.63
C VAL A 512 -20.50 -11.71 -17.56
N GLY A 513 -21.81 -11.38 -17.57
CA GLY A 513 -22.78 -11.94 -16.61
C GLY A 513 -23.08 -11.04 -15.40
N LEU A 514 -22.18 -10.15 -15.00
CA LEU A 514 -22.49 -9.17 -13.99
C LEU A 514 -23.29 -7.99 -14.60
N PHE A 515 -24.13 -7.42 -13.76
CA PHE A 515 -24.93 -6.26 -14.14
C PHE A 515 -25.21 -5.39 -12.92
N SER A 516 -25.00 -4.09 -13.04
CA SER A 516 -25.34 -3.11 -12.01
C SER A 516 -26.17 -1.98 -12.59
N CYS A 517 -27.21 -1.58 -11.87
CA CYS A 517 -28.06 -0.45 -12.21
C CYS A 517 -28.35 0.34 -10.94
N VAL A 518 -28.06 1.64 -10.97
CA VAL A 518 -28.28 2.56 -9.85
C VAL A 518 -29.33 3.58 -10.24
N PHE A 519 -30.41 3.64 -9.47
CA PHE A 519 -31.48 4.64 -9.60
C PHE A 519 -31.38 5.63 -8.47
N VAL A 520 -31.71 6.86 -8.77
CA VAL A 520 -31.75 7.96 -7.83
C VAL A 520 -33.04 8.71 -7.94
N ARG A 521 -33.61 9.09 -6.81
CA ARG A 521 -34.80 9.94 -6.73
C ARG A 521 -34.50 11.31 -7.36
N ALA A 522 -35.44 11.86 -8.09
CA ALA A 522 -35.23 13.08 -8.87
C ALA A 522 -34.83 14.30 -8.00
N SER A 523 -35.36 14.39 -6.78
CA SER A 523 -35.01 15.44 -5.83
C SER A 523 -33.53 15.44 -5.47
N GLU A 524 -32.91 14.25 -5.40
CA GLU A 524 -31.50 14.07 -5.04
C GLU A 524 -30.53 14.29 -6.22
N LYS A 525 -31.06 14.24 -7.46
CA LYS A 525 -30.21 14.27 -8.67
C LYS A 525 -29.37 15.54 -8.82
N ARG A 526 -29.79 16.65 -8.24
CA ARG A 526 -29.06 17.93 -8.33
C ARG A 526 -27.73 17.92 -7.59
N ASP A 527 -27.62 17.10 -6.54
CA ASP A 527 -26.51 17.07 -5.62
C ASP A 527 -25.50 15.96 -5.96
N PHE A 528 -25.75 15.26 -7.10
CA PHE A 528 -24.84 14.23 -7.60
C PHE A 528 -23.70 14.82 -8.40
N LYS A 529 -22.49 14.43 -8.00
CA LYS A 529 -21.22 14.83 -8.63
C LYS A 529 -20.36 13.59 -8.90
N ASP A 530 -19.38 13.74 -9.77
CA ASP A 530 -18.28 12.80 -9.99
C ASP A 530 -18.75 11.36 -10.23
N VAL A 531 -19.74 11.20 -11.09
CA VAL A 531 -20.36 9.90 -11.41
C VAL A 531 -19.43 9.10 -12.32
N HIS A 532 -18.91 7.96 -11.84
CA HIS A 532 -18.06 7.09 -12.61
C HIS A 532 -18.33 5.60 -12.33
N ILE A 533 -18.18 4.76 -13.35
CA ILE A 533 -18.33 3.31 -13.25
C ILE A 533 -17.24 2.62 -14.05
N THR A 534 -16.69 1.55 -13.49
CA THR A 534 -15.64 0.74 -14.12
C THR A 534 -15.85 -0.73 -13.84
N THR A 535 -15.05 -1.59 -14.49
CA THR A 535 -15.10 -3.04 -14.33
C THR A 535 -13.71 -3.60 -14.02
N VAL A 536 -13.64 -4.50 -13.04
CA VAL A 536 -12.42 -5.22 -12.67
C VAL A 536 -12.58 -6.68 -13.05
N LYS A 537 -11.82 -7.14 -14.04
CA LYS A 537 -11.88 -8.51 -14.55
C LYS A 537 -11.04 -9.46 -13.69
N ARG A 538 -11.64 -10.59 -13.31
CA ARG A 538 -10.96 -11.71 -12.63
C ARG A 538 -11.31 -13.00 -13.35
N GLY A 539 -10.85 -14.13 -12.84
CA GLY A 539 -11.03 -15.44 -13.46
C GLY A 539 -10.00 -15.74 -14.57
N MET A 540 -9.38 -16.90 -14.53
CA MET A 540 -8.32 -17.38 -15.44
C MET A 540 -7.27 -16.27 -15.76
N GLY A 541 -6.75 -15.61 -14.73
CA GLY A 541 -5.78 -14.52 -14.89
C GLY A 541 -6.34 -13.21 -15.46
N GLY A 542 -7.65 -12.96 -15.34
CA GLY A 542 -8.29 -11.73 -15.82
C GLY A 542 -8.71 -11.73 -17.29
N ILE A 543 -8.51 -12.85 -18.02
CA ILE A 543 -8.76 -12.90 -19.47
C ILE A 543 -10.26 -12.98 -19.79
N TYR A 544 -11.03 -13.78 -19.05
CA TYR A 544 -12.43 -14.05 -19.40
C TYR A 544 -13.44 -13.08 -18.78
N GLY A 545 -13.13 -12.47 -17.64
CA GLY A 545 -14.02 -11.51 -16.96
C GLY A 545 -15.34 -12.10 -16.44
N ASN A 546 -15.52 -13.44 -16.45
CA ASN A 546 -16.69 -14.11 -15.88
C ASN A 546 -16.71 -14.09 -14.34
N LYS A 547 -15.65 -13.70 -13.73
CA LYS A 547 -15.47 -13.34 -12.32
C LYS A 547 -14.84 -11.97 -12.25
N GLY A 548 -15.14 -11.22 -11.21
CA GLY A 548 -14.66 -9.85 -11.01
C GLY A 548 -15.68 -8.96 -10.34
N ALA A 549 -15.66 -7.68 -10.65
CA ALA A 549 -16.58 -6.71 -10.09
C ALA A 549 -16.93 -5.58 -11.07
N ILE A 550 -18.09 -4.98 -10.84
CA ILE A 550 -18.47 -3.66 -11.34
C ILE A 550 -18.35 -2.71 -10.17
N VAL A 551 -17.60 -1.63 -10.35
CA VAL A 551 -17.33 -0.61 -9.32
C VAL A 551 -17.95 0.71 -9.80
N ALA A 552 -18.96 1.18 -9.08
CA ALA A 552 -19.68 2.42 -9.36
C ALA A 552 -19.43 3.42 -8.22
N ARG A 553 -19.04 4.65 -8.57
CA ARG A 553 -18.86 5.73 -7.59
C ARG A 553 -19.63 6.98 -8.00
N PHE A 554 -19.98 7.77 -7.02
CA PHE A 554 -20.48 9.14 -7.16
C PHE A 554 -20.35 9.86 -5.81
N ALA A 555 -20.43 11.18 -5.84
CA ALA A 555 -20.58 11.98 -4.64
C ALA A 555 -22.02 12.53 -4.58
N ILE A 556 -22.61 12.53 -3.38
CA ILE A 556 -23.86 13.21 -3.07
C ILE A 556 -23.58 14.21 -1.95
N ASP A 557 -24.01 15.45 -2.16
CA ASP A 557 -23.50 16.59 -1.40
C ASP A 557 -21.96 16.62 -1.48
N ASP A 558 -21.27 16.44 -0.36
CA ASP A 558 -19.82 16.30 -0.30
C ASP A 558 -19.37 14.96 0.30
N THR A 559 -20.20 13.92 0.15
CA THR A 559 -19.89 12.55 0.58
C THR A 559 -19.68 11.65 -0.63
N SER A 560 -18.54 11.00 -0.73
CA SER A 560 -18.28 10.01 -1.78
C SER A 560 -18.82 8.63 -1.40
N LEU A 561 -19.63 8.05 -2.31
CA LEU A 561 -20.16 6.69 -2.18
C LEU A 561 -19.60 5.80 -3.29
N CYS A 562 -19.30 4.54 -2.92
CA CYS A 562 -18.83 3.52 -3.85
C CYS A 562 -19.67 2.24 -3.68
N PHE A 563 -20.22 1.73 -4.77
CA PHE A 563 -20.98 0.48 -4.82
C PHE A 563 -20.22 -0.54 -5.67
N ILE A 564 -20.02 -1.73 -5.10
CA ILE A 564 -19.18 -2.77 -5.68
C ILE A 564 -20.04 -4.02 -5.82
N ASN A 565 -20.36 -4.42 -7.06
CA ASN A 565 -21.05 -5.66 -7.37
C ASN A 565 -20.00 -6.73 -7.71
N CYS A 566 -19.86 -7.75 -6.88
CA CYS A 566 -18.86 -8.80 -7.01
C CYS A 566 -19.46 -10.12 -7.49
N HIS A 567 -18.70 -10.84 -8.30
CA HIS A 567 -18.86 -12.28 -8.52
C HIS A 567 -17.49 -12.96 -8.40
N LEU A 568 -17.24 -13.55 -7.23
CA LEU A 568 -15.92 -14.07 -6.85
C LEU A 568 -15.75 -15.56 -7.24
N ALA A 569 -14.53 -16.08 -7.08
CA ALA A 569 -14.17 -17.45 -7.43
C ALA A 569 -15.06 -18.49 -6.73
N ALA A 570 -15.67 -19.38 -7.51
CA ALA A 570 -16.55 -20.45 -7.01
C ALA A 570 -15.73 -21.63 -6.43
N GLY A 571 -16.37 -22.45 -5.62
CA GLY A 571 -15.82 -23.69 -5.07
C GLY A 571 -15.58 -23.67 -3.58
N GLN A 572 -15.84 -24.82 -2.92
CA GLN A 572 -15.77 -24.97 -1.45
C GLN A 572 -14.38 -24.61 -0.90
N ARG A 573 -13.31 -24.97 -1.60
CA ARG A 573 -11.92 -24.86 -1.12
C ARG A 573 -11.19 -23.59 -1.59
N HIS A 574 -11.81 -22.75 -2.41
CA HIS A 574 -11.18 -21.62 -3.09
C HIS A 574 -11.24 -20.31 -2.26
N VAL A 575 -11.08 -20.39 -0.94
CA VAL A 575 -11.11 -19.21 -0.07
C VAL A 575 -9.98 -18.22 -0.44
N ARG A 576 -8.78 -18.74 -0.72
CA ARG A 576 -7.63 -17.89 -1.06
C ARG A 576 -7.83 -17.14 -2.35
N GLU A 577 -8.40 -17.80 -3.35
CA GLU A 577 -8.72 -17.18 -4.64
C GLU A 577 -9.74 -16.05 -4.45
N ARG A 578 -10.78 -16.26 -3.64
CA ARG A 578 -11.76 -15.21 -3.30
C ARG A 578 -11.11 -14.04 -2.59
N ASN A 579 -10.25 -14.31 -1.60
CA ASN A 579 -9.52 -13.24 -0.89
C ASN A 579 -8.63 -12.44 -1.84
N THR A 580 -7.96 -13.11 -2.78
CA THR A 580 -7.15 -12.47 -3.83
C THR A 580 -8.00 -11.65 -4.79
N ASP A 581 -9.17 -12.17 -5.17
CA ASP A 581 -10.11 -11.43 -6.03
C ASP A 581 -10.61 -10.16 -5.33
N VAL A 582 -10.99 -10.26 -4.06
CA VAL A 582 -11.40 -9.10 -3.23
C VAL A 582 -10.28 -8.06 -3.16
N ALA A 583 -9.05 -8.48 -2.84
CA ALA A 583 -7.92 -7.56 -2.76
C ALA A 583 -7.70 -6.83 -4.09
N ALA A 584 -7.74 -7.56 -5.20
CA ALA A 584 -7.57 -6.98 -6.52
C ALA A 584 -8.70 -5.99 -6.89
N VAL A 585 -9.94 -6.26 -6.49
CA VAL A 585 -11.08 -5.37 -6.74
C VAL A 585 -10.95 -4.08 -5.92
N LEU A 586 -10.60 -4.18 -4.65
CA LEU A 586 -10.51 -3.03 -3.75
C LEU A 586 -9.29 -2.14 -4.02
N GLU A 587 -8.21 -2.72 -4.56
CA GLU A 587 -6.94 -2.04 -4.83
C GLU A 587 -6.78 -1.65 -6.32
N ASP A 588 -7.75 -1.96 -7.16
CA ASP A 588 -7.76 -1.58 -8.56
C ASP A 588 -7.88 -0.04 -8.71
N LYS A 589 -7.09 0.52 -9.61
CA LYS A 589 -7.03 1.97 -9.89
C LYS A 589 -7.70 2.35 -11.19
N SER A 590 -8.72 1.62 -11.58
CA SER A 590 -9.43 1.83 -12.85
C SER A 590 -10.54 2.90 -12.79
N LEU A 591 -10.90 3.37 -11.60
CA LEU A 591 -11.70 4.58 -11.48
C LEU A 591 -10.86 5.77 -11.97
N LEU A 592 -11.49 6.69 -12.71
CA LEU A 592 -10.78 7.90 -13.14
C LEU A 592 -10.44 8.73 -11.90
N PRO A 593 -9.23 9.32 -11.82
CA PRO A 593 -8.99 10.35 -10.83
C PRO A 593 -9.98 11.49 -11.03
N GLU A 594 -10.26 12.21 -9.97
CA GLU A 594 -11.00 13.46 -10.12
C GLU A 594 -10.26 14.38 -11.08
N SER A 595 -10.99 15.14 -11.91
CA SER A 595 -10.36 16.11 -12.81
C SER A 595 -9.40 16.98 -12.02
N GLU A 596 -8.21 17.23 -12.59
CA GLU A 596 -7.11 18.03 -12.05
C GLU A 596 -7.60 19.36 -11.44
N ILE A 597 -8.15 19.28 -10.24
CA ILE A 597 -8.32 20.47 -9.40
C ILE A 597 -6.98 20.58 -8.71
N GLU A 598 -6.18 21.55 -9.16
CA GLU A 598 -4.87 21.90 -8.59
C GLU A 598 -4.93 22.30 -7.11
N ASP A 599 -6.11 22.39 -6.52
CA ASP A 599 -6.30 22.73 -5.13
C ASP A 599 -6.45 21.48 -4.26
N ASP A 600 -5.66 21.46 -3.20
CA ASP A 600 -5.63 20.53 -2.06
C ASP A 600 -7.00 20.34 -1.34
N ASP A 601 -8.07 20.92 -1.89
CA ASP A 601 -9.39 21.07 -1.31
C ASP A 601 -10.40 20.02 -1.82
N ASN A 602 -9.92 18.91 -2.40
CA ASN A 602 -10.79 17.83 -2.77
C ASN A 602 -11.36 17.12 -1.53
N LEU A 603 -12.59 17.48 -1.20
CA LEU A 603 -13.28 17.15 0.04
C LEU A 603 -13.99 15.81 0.01
N ALA A 604 -14.29 15.29 -1.20
CA ALA A 604 -15.05 14.06 -1.37
C ALA A 604 -14.26 12.80 -0.96
N TYR A 605 -12.94 12.88 -0.97
CA TYR A 605 -12.05 11.77 -0.63
C TYR A 605 -11.28 12.01 0.68
N GLY A 606 -11.96 12.49 1.70
CA GLY A 606 -11.38 12.75 3.02
C GLY A 606 -10.47 11.60 3.47
N GLY A 607 -9.22 11.90 3.84
CA GLY A 607 -8.19 10.95 4.26
C GLY A 607 -7.16 10.59 3.19
N GLY A 608 -7.06 11.38 2.10
CA GLY A 608 -5.92 11.37 1.19
C GLY A 608 -5.99 10.40 0.02
N GLY A 609 -7.15 9.87 -0.31
CA GLY A 609 -7.36 9.14 -1.57
C GLY A 609 -7.43 10.09 -2.76
N ASP A 610 -7.12 9.58 -3.97
CA ASP A 610 -7.24 10.28 -5.23
C ASP A 610 -8.53 9.90 -6.00
N GLY A 611 -9.41 9.11 -5.37
CA GLY A 611 -10.66 8.61 -5.95
C GLY A 611 -10.49 7.46 -6.94
N THR A 612 -9.26 7.02 -7.24
CA THR A 612 -9.01 5.95 -8.22
C THR A 612 -9.31 4.54 -7.69
N MET A 613 -9.41 4.37 -6.39
CA MET A 613 -9.66 3.07 -5.75
C MET A 613 -10.96 3.07 -4.97
N ALA A 614 -11.60 1.91 -4.90
CA ALA A 614 -12.81 1.74 -4.10
C ALA A 614 -12.63 2.16 -2.63
N LEU A 615 -11.46 1.88 -2.04
CA LEU A 615 -11.16 2.22 -0.64
C LEU A 615 -10.89 3.71 -0.39
N ASP A 616 -10.75 4.53 -1.43
CA ASP A 616 -10.61 5.98 -1.27
C ASP A 616 -11.91 6.65 -0.84
N HIS A 617 -13.05 6.00 -1.17
CA HIS A 617 -14.37 6.55 -0.91
C HIS A 617 -14.75 6.47 0.55
N GLU A 618 -15.52 7.47 0.98
CA GLU A 618 -15.91 7.62 2.38
C GLU A 618 -16.87 6.52 2.83
N ILE A 619 -17.83 6.18 1.95
CA ILE A 619 -18.82 5.13 2.18
C ILE A 619 -18.74 4.12 1.05
N CYS A 620 -18.55 2.85 1.39
CA CYS A 620 -18.49 1.76 0.42
C CYS A 620 -19.51 0.68 0.76
N PHE A 621 -20.21 0.20 -0.26
CA PHE A 621 -21.04 -1.00 -0.21
C PHE A 621 -20.45 -2.06 -1.14
N LEU A 622 -20.12 -3.23 -0.60
CA LEU A 622 -19.68 -4.37 -1.38
C LEU A 622 -20.72 -5.48 -1.27
N ASN A 623 -21.27 -5.87 -2.40
CA ASN A 623 -22.34 -6.86 -2.47
C ASN A 623 -22.11 -7.82 -3.64
N GLY A 624 -22.90 -8.88 -3.71
CA GLY A 624 -22.86 -9.82 -4.81
C GLY A 624 -22.80 -11.27 -4.37
N ASP A 625 -22.57 -12.16 -5.34
CA ASP A 625 -22.21 -13.54 -5.10
C ASP A 625 -20.73 -13.64 -4.73
N LEU A 626 -20.45 -13.53 -3.43
CA LEU A 626 -19.10 -13.59 -2.88
C LEU A 626 -18.56 -15.03 -2.80
N ASN A 627 -19.42 -16.02 -3.02
CA ASN A 627 -19.07 -17.46 -3.10
C ASN A 627 -18.38 -18.03 -1.85
N TYR A 628 -18.36 -17.33 -0.70
CA TYR A 628 -17.91 -17.92 0.56
C TYR A 628 -18.87 -19.02 0.99
N ARG A 629 -18.35 -20.10 1.56
CA ARG A 629 -19.09 -21.30 1.88
C ARG A 629 -19.12 -21.56 3.38
N ILE A 630 -19.85 -22.61 3.80
CA ILE A 630 -19.88 -23.07 5.18
C ILE A 630 -18.96 -24.30 5.30
N ASP A 631 -17.95 -24.24 6.19
CA ASP A 631 -17.00 -25.33 6.44
C ASP A 631 -17.57 -26.36 7.42
N GLN A 632 -18.68 -26.98 7.03
CA GLN A 632 -19.37 -28.00 7.80
C GLN A 632 -19.93 -29.10 6.86
N ARG A 633 -20.21 -30.27 7.41
CA ARG A 633 -20.85 -31.34 6.65
C ARG A 633 -22.25 -30.93 6.23
N ARG A 634 -22.64 -31.30 5.02
CA ARG A 634 -23.96 -30.98 4.46
C ARG A 634 -25.12 -31.36 5.40
N ASP A 635 -25.08 -32.60 5.97
CA ASP A 635 -26.13 -33.10 6.86
C ASP A 635 -26.34 -32.18 8.08
N ALA A 636 -25.23 -31.75 8.71
CA ALA A 636 -25.25 -30.83 9.84
C ALA A 636 -25.80 -29.46 9.44
N VAL A 637 -25.41 -28.94 8.25
CA VAL A 637 -25.96 -27.65 7.76
C VAL A 637 -27.46 -27.78 7.53
N ILE A 638 -27.92 -28.83 6.85
CA ILE A 638 -29.35 -29.07 6.58
C ILE A 638 -30.15 -29.22 7.89
N ALA A 639 -29.62 -29.93 8.88
CA ALA A 639 -30.26 -30.06 10.18
C ALA A 639 -30.48 -28.72 10.87
N ASN A 640 -29.45 -27.88 10.93
CA ASN A 640 -29.55 -26.55 11.52
C ASN A 640 -30.48 -25.62 10.73
N VAL A 641 -30.45 -25.67 9.39
CA VAL A 641 -31.35 -24.87 8.54
C VAL A 641 -32.82 -25.26 8.74
N LYS A 642 -33.13 -26.55 8.95
CA LYS A 642 -34.49 -27.01 9.23
C LYS A 642 -35.05 -26.50 10.56
N THR A 643 -34.18 -26.21 11.51
CA THR A 643 -34.54 -25.69 12.83
C THR A 643 -34.33 -24.22 12.97
N ASP A 644 -34.03 -23.52 11.87
CA ASP A 644 -33.68 -22.09 11.80
C ASP A 644 -32.53 -21.68 12.77
N ASN A 645 -31.68 -22.65 13.12
CA ASN A 645 -30.54 -22.41 14.00
C ASN A 645 -29.30 -21.96 13.22
N PHE A 646 -29.31 -20.70 12.83
CA PHE A 646 -28.22 -20.11 12.04
C PHE A 646 -27.02 -19.72 12.89
N ILE A 647 -27.21 -19.44 14.17
CA ILE A 647 -26.17 -19.03 15.11
C ILE A 647 -25.07 -20.09 15.19
N ASP A 648 -25.42 -21.37 15.21
CA ASP A 648 -24.45 -22.48 15.26
C ASP A 648 -23.72 -22.70 13.94
N LEU A 649 -24.23 -22.16 12.82
CA LEU A 649 -23.59 -22.24 11.51
C LEU A 649 -22.63 -21.09 11.21
N LEU A 650 -22.88 -19.90 11.75
CA LEU A 650 -22.08 -18.69 11.50
C LEU A 650 -20.59 -18.87 11.83
N PRO A 651 -20.17 -19.56 12.90
CA PRO A 651 -18.74 -19.82 13.16
C PRO A 651 -18.04 -20.64 12.08
N TYR A 652 -18.79 -21.35 11.23
CA TYR A 652 -18.27 -22.14 10.11
C TYR A 652 -18.38 -21.41 8.78
N ASP A 653 -19.02 -20.23 8.72
CA ASP A 653 -19.07 -19.40 7.52
C ASP A 653 -17.66 -18.88 7.19
N GLN A 654 -17.21 -19.12 5.97
CA GLN A 654 -15.85 -18.79 5.56
C GLN A 654 -15.59 -17.29 5.58
N LEU A 655 -16.58 -16.45 5.22
CA LEU A 655 -16.42 -15.00 5.25
C LEU A 655 -16.27 -14.49 6.67
N GLN A 656 -17.11 -14.97 7.60
CA GLN A 656 -17.00 -14.61 9.03
C GLN A 656 -15.67 -15.08 9.63
N LYS A 657 -15.17 -16.25 9.22
CA LYS A 657 -13.85 -16.74 9.63
C LYS A 657 -12.73 -15.84 9.15
N GLU A 658 -12.76 -15.44 7.88
CA GLU A 658 -11.76 -14.53 7.31
C GLU A 658 -11.81 -13.15 7.98
N LEU A 659 -12.99 -12.57 8.17
CA LEU A 659 -13.17 -11.29 8.88
C LEU A 659 -12.60 -11.33 10.30
N LYS A 660 -12.77 -12.44 11.01
CA LYS A 660 -12.35 -12.59 12.41
C LYS A 660 -10.89 -12.97 12.56
N ASN A 661 -10.41 -13.91 11.74
CA ASN A 661 -9.15 -14.62 12.00
C ASN A 661 -8.02 -14.27 11.02
N ASN A 662 -8.33 -13.60 9.89
CA ASN A 662 -7.32 -13.25 8.89
C ASN A 662 -6.95 -11.76 8.97
N PRO A 663 -5.81 -11.41 9.62
CA PRO A 663 -5.40 -10.00 9.79
C PRO A 663 -5.15 -9.27 8.47
N GLY A 664 -4.76 -9.99 7.42
CA GLY A 664 -4.51 -9.42 6.09
C GLY A 664 -5.73 -9.38 5.17
N PHE A 665 -6.90 -9.80 5.64
CA PHE A 665 -8.09 -9.83 4.82
C PHE A 665 -8.61 -8.42 4.53
N ARG A 666 -8.76 -8.09 3.26
CA ARG A 666 -9.08 -6.72 2.82
C ARG A 666 -10.49 -6.25 3.20
N LEU A 667 -11.40 -7.16 3.55
CA LEU A 667 -12.74 -6.81 4.04
C LEU A 667 -12.81 -6.62 5.57
N ARG A 668 -11.73 -6.71 6.31
CA ARG A 668 -11.77 -6.51 7.78
C ARG A 668 -12.32 -5.14 8.21
N GLY A 669 -12.15 -4.12 7.38
CA GLY A 669 -12.74 -2.80 7.59
C GLY A 669 -14.21 -2.69 7.20
N PHE A 670 -14.82 -3.77 6.71
CA PHE A 670 -16.22 -3.82 6.35
C PHE A 670 -17.04 -4.49 7.46
N SER A 671 -18.27 -4.06 7.60
CA SER A 671 -19.28 -4.63 8.48
C SER A 671 -20.38 -5.29 7.66
N GLU A 672 -21.07 -6.22 8.26
CA GLU A 672 -22.28 -6.85 7.72
C GLU A 672 -23.39 -6.85 8.78
N ALA A 673 -24.60 -6.64 8.35
CA ALA A 673 -25.74 -6.74 9.26
C ALA A 673 -25.96 -8.21 9.68
N PRO A 674 -26.56 -8.48 10.85
CA PRO A 674 -26.79 -9.85 11.33
C PRO A 674 -27.57 -10.71 10.32
N ILE A 675 -27.02 -11.88 10.02
CA ILE A 675 -27.68 -12.87 9.16
C ILE A 675 -28.71 -13.62 9.99
N THR A 676 -29.98 -13.43 9.66
CA THR A 676 -31.13 -14.05 10.33
C THR A 676 -31.98 -14.88 9.37
N PHE A 677 -31.45 -15.19 8.21
CA PHE A 677 -32.15 -15.90 7.12
C PHE A 677 -31.38 -17.17 6.69
N LYS A 678 -32.10 -18.08 6.03
CA LYS A 678 -31.54 -19.33 5.51
C LYS A 678 -30.46 -19.07 4.46
N PRO A 679 -29.48 -19.99 4.29
CA PRO A 679 -28.52 -19.94 3.20
C PRO A 679 -29.15 -19.65 1.84
N THR A 680 -28.49 -18.83 1.04
CA THR A 680 -29.00 -18.34 -0.26
C THR A 680 -28.74 -19.29 -1.41
N TYR A 681 -27.86 -20.26 -1.24
CA TYR A 681 -27.34 -21.17 -2.25
C TYR A 681 -27.22 -22.60 -1.68
N LYS A 682 -27.29 -23.69 -2.38
CA LYS A 682 -27.76 -23.89 -3.76
C LYS A 682 -29.14 -24.56 -3.70
N TYR A 683 -30.07 -23.98 -4.42
CA TYR A 683 -31.43 -24.54 -4.55
C TYR A 683 -31.60 -25.29 -5.86
N ASP A 684 -32.56 -26.22 -5.89
CA ASP A 684 -33.12 -26.70 -7.13
C ASP A 684 -34.05 -25.62 -7.71
N LYS A 685 -33.96 -25.38 -9.04
CA LYS A 685 -34.81 -24.37 -9.69
C LYS A 685 -36.29 -24.72 -9.57
N ARG A 686 -37.11 -23.73 -9.30
CA ARG A 686 -38.57 -23.90 -9.08
C ARG A 686 -38.93 -24.77 -7.86
N SER A 687 -37.99 -24.87 -6.90
CA SER A 687 -38.20 -25.61 -5.66
C SER A 687 -37.60 -24.82 -4.49
N ASP A 688 -38.02 -25.17 -3.28
CA ASP A 688 -37.41 -24.71 -2.03
C ASP A 688 -36.46 -25.75 -1.44
N ASP A 689 -36.18 -26.82 -2.15
CA ASP A 689 -35.23 -27.84 -1.78
C ASP A 689 -33.80 -27.43 -2.12
N TYR A 690 -32.88 -27.74 -1.22
CA TYR A 690 -31.46 -27.55 -1.51
C TYR A 690 -30.94 -28.68 -2.38
N ASP A 691 -30.02 -28.37 -3.30
CA ASP A 691 -29.37 -29.18 -4.30
C ASP A 691 -29.56 -30.69 -4.15
N SER A 692 -30.44 -31.25 -4.92
CA SER A 692 -30.71 -32.69 -4.99
C SER A 692 -29.86 -33.41 -6.05
N SER A 693 -29.05 -32.66 -6.81
CA SER A 693 -28.18 -33.22 -7.84
C SER A 693 -27.14 -34.19 -7.27
N GLY A 694 -26.51 -35.01 -8.09
CA GLY A 694 -25.43 -35.90 -7.66
C GLY A 694 -24.22 -35.18 -7.02
N LYS A 695 -24.10 -33.86 -7.15
CA LYS A 695 -23.07 -33.05 -6.48
C LYS A 695 -23.41 -32.69 -5.04
N GLN A 696 -24.68 -32.69 -4.67
CA GLN A 696 -25.19 -32.42 -3.30
C GLN A 696 -24.44 -31.29 -2.58
N ARG A 697 -24.45 -30.10 -3.15
CA ARG A 697 -23.70 -28.95 -2.60
C ARG A 697 -24.21 -28.57 -1.22
N THR A 698 -23.27 -28.30 -0.32
CA THR A 698 -23.60 -27.80 1.02
C THR A 698 -24.23 -26.40 0.90
N PRO A 699 -25.39 -26.15 1.53
CA PRO A 699 -25.98 -24.82 1.56
C PRO A 699 -25.00 -23.79 2.15
N ALA A 700 -25.04 -22.56 1.61
CA ALA A 700 -24.14 -21.49 2.03
C ALA A 700 -24.74 -20.09 1.80
N TRP A 701 -24.28 -19.11 2.57
CA TRP A 701 -24.55 -17.68 2.34
C TRP A 701 -23.55 -17.14 1.34
N CYS A 702 -23.79 -17.41 0.05
CA CYS A 702 -22.94 -16.93 -1.03
C CYS A 702 -23.18 -15.46 -1.37
N ASP A 703 -24.43 -15.00 -1.24
CA ASP A 703 -24.92 -13.70 -1.63
C ASP A 703 -24.98 -12.79 -0.40
N ARG A 704 -24.16 -11.72 -0.41
CA ARG A 704 -23.89 -10.92 0.79
C ARG A 704 -23.92 -9.41 0.46
N ILE A 705 -24.17 -8.60 1.49
CA ILE A 705 -24.05 -7.12 1.43
C ILE A 705 -23.23 -6.67 2.64
N LEU A 706 -22.03 -6.16 2.35
CA LEU A 706 -21.14 -5.57 3.33
C LEU A 706 -21.05 -4.07 3.11
N PHE A 707 -20.78 -3.33 4.17
CA PHE A 707 -20.64 -1.88 4.12
C PHE A 707 -19.46 -1.41 4.94
N ARG A 708 -18.88 -0.29 4.55
CA ARG A 708 -17.78 0.37 5.24
C ARG A 708 -18.02 1.87 5.25
N CYS A 709 -17.80 2.50 6.38
CA CYS A 709 -17.66 3.94 6.50
C CYS A 709 -16.49 4.25 7.44
N ARG A 710 -15.82 5.38 7.24
CA ARG A 710 -14.75 5.83 8.14
C ARG A 710 -15.28 6.11 9.53
N ASP A 711 -16.44 6.79 9.62
CA ASP A 711 -17.23 6.87 10.85
C ASP A 711 -18.36 5.84 10.80
N PRO A 712 -18.25 4.73 11.55
CA PRO A 712 -19.27 3.68 11.56
C PRO A 712 -20.68 4.17 11.92
N LYS A 713 -20.81 5.29 12.64
CA LYS A 713 -22.10 5.85 13.05
C LYS A 713 -22.91 6.39 11.87
N ARG A 714 -22.28 6.65 10.73
CA ARG A 714 -22.93 7.22 9.55
C ARG A 714 -23.71 6.21 8.71
N ILE A 715 -23.61 4.89 9.01
CA ILE A 715 -24.40 3.84 8.36
C ILE A 715 -25.16 3.04 9.40
N THR A 716 -26.47 3.00 9.27
CA THR A 716 -27.35 2.18 10.12
C THR A 716 -28.11 1.20 9.23
N PRO A 717 -27.89 -0.12 9.36
CA PRO A 717 -28.74 -1.11 8.70
C PRO A 717 -30.16 -1.04 9.25
N LEU A 718 -31.16 -0.89 8.38
CA LEU A 718 -32.58 -0.88 8.74
C LEU A 718 -33.23 -2.24 8.47
N ALA A 719 -32.78 -2.93 7.41
CA ALA A 719 -33.22 -4.29 7.08
C ALA A 719 -32.10 -5.04 6.36
N TYR A 720 -32.00 -6.34 6.65
CA TYR A 720 -31.15 -7.26 5.92
C TYR A 720 -31.86 -8.61 5.84
N LYS A 721 -32.33 -8.95 4.65
CA LYS A 721 -33.22 -10.10 4.46
C LYS A 721 -33.02 -10.79 3.12
N ARG A 722 -33.36 -12.06 3.08
CA ARG A 722 -33.46 -12.87 1.89
C ARG A 722 -34.88 -12.77 1.32
N MET A 723 -35.01 -12.80 0.01
CA MET A 723 -36.28 -12.91 -0.71
C MET A 723 -36.42 -14.31 -1.31
N GLU A 724 -37.65 -14.70 -1.67
CA GLU A 724 -37.95 -16.11 -2.00
C GLU A 724 -38.33 -16.39 -3.48
N PRO A 725 -38.01 -15.56 -4.52
CA PRO A 725 -38.23 -16.00 -5.87
C PRO A 725 -37.37 -17.23 -6.15
N ASN A 726 -37.94 -18.22 -6.85
CA ASN A 726 -37.32 -19.55 -7.00
C ASN A 726 -36.90 -19.90 -8.42
N ILE A 727 -36.75 -18.89 -9.29
CA ILE A 727 -36.35 -19.09 -10.69
C ILE A 727 -34.86 -19.36 -10.88
N SER A 728 -34.04 -19.11 -9.84
CA SER A 728 -32.59 -19.31 -9.81
C SER A 728 -32.22 -20.34 -8.76
N ASP A 729 -31.02 -20.88 -8.85
CA ASP A 729 -30.42 -21.72 -7.81
C ASP A 729 -29.88 -20.89 -6.62
N HIS A 730 -29.94 -19.55 -6.71
CA HIS A 730 -29.72 -18.61 -5.62
C HIS A 730 -31.00 -17.86 -5.22
N ARG A 731 -31.07 -17.44 -3.96
CA ARG A 731 -32.10 -16.53 -3.45
C ARG A 731 -31.51 -15.11 -3.30
N PRO A 732 -32.23 -14.06 -3.75
CA PRO A 732 -31.74 -12.69 -3.65
C PRO A 732 -31.68 -12.20 -2.21
N VAL A 733 -30.75 -11.29 -1.96
CA VAL A 733 -30.57 -10.62 -0.67
C VAL A 733 -30.79 -9.13 -0.83
N VAL A 734 -31.56 -8.56 0.11
CA VAL A 734 -31.90 -7.14 0.17
C VAL A 734 -31.35 -6.55 1.45
N GLY A 735 -30.69 -5.40 1.29
CA GLY A 735 -30.23 -4.56 2.41
C GLY A 735 -30.83 -3.15 2.30
N VAL A 736 -31.33 -2.64 3.41
CA VAL A 736 -31.82 -1.27 3.54
C VAL A 736 -30.96 -0.56 4.57
N PHE A 737 -30.44 0.60 4.22
CA PHE A 737 -29.52 1.36 5.06
C PHE A 737 -29.95 2.82 5.14
N ARG A 738 -29.89 3.37 6.36
CA ARG A 738 -29.85 4.81 6.57
C ARG A 738 -28.42 5.26 6.56
N VAL A 739 -28.10 6.18 5.66
CA VAL A 739 -26.75 6.70 5.44
C VAL A 739 -26.74 8.18 5.71
N THR A 740 -25.82 8.67 6.52
CA THR A 740 -25.65 10.09 6.77
C THR A 740 -24.64 10.67 5.78
N VAL A 741 -25.09 11.58 4.93
CA VAL A 741 -24.26 12.37 4.01
C VAL A 741 -23.99 13.74 4.59
N LYS A 742 -22.94 14.40 4.11
CA LYS A 742 -22.51 15.71 4.59
C LYS A 742 -22.46 16.74 3.48
N SER A 743 -22.73 17.98 3.83
CA SER A 743 -22.46 19.17 3.02
C SER A 743 -21.47 20.05 3.76
N LEU A 744 -20.46 20.55 3.08
CA LEU A 744 -19.33 21.26 3.66
C LEU A 744 -19.43 22.76 3.43
N SER A 745 -19.20 23.53 4.48
CA SER A 745 -18.93 24.96 4.36
C SER A 745 -17.45 25.17 4.03
N HIS A 746 -17.15 25.50 2.79
CA HIS A 746 -15.77 25.78 2.36
C HIS A 746 -15.12 26.89 3.16
N GLU A 747 -15.86 27.93 3.51
CA GLU A 747 -15.35 29.05 4.31
C GLU A 747 -14.97 28.62 5.73
N LEU A 748 -15.85 27.87 6.42
CA LEU A 748 -15.54 27.39 7.77
C LEU A 748 -14.41 26.38 7.75
N ARG A 749 -14.40 25.47 6.78
CA ARG A 749 -13.31 24.51 6.63
C ARG A 749 -11.98 25.20 6.39
N TYR A 750 -11.94 26.23 5.55
CA TYR A 750 -10.72 27.02 5.36
C TYR A 750 -10.22 27.63 6.66
N LYS A 751 -11.12 28.21 7.47
CA LYS A 751 -10.78 28.75 8.79
C LYS A 751 -10.18 27.70 9.71
N VAL A 752 -10.81 26.52 9.79
CA VAL A 752 -10.29 25.39 10.59
C VAL A 752 -8.94 24.93 10.06
N LYS A 753 -8.77 24.83 8.73
CA LYS A 753 -7.49 24.48 8.10
C LYS A 753 -6.38 25.49 8.45
N GLN A 754 -6.66 26.80 8.48
CA GLN A 754 -5.69 27.81 8.89
C GLN A 754 -5.29 27.66 10.36
N GLN A 755 -6.25 27.38 11.24
CA GLN A 755 -5.96 27.10 12.65
C GLN A 755 -5.06 25.86 12.80
N LEU A 756 -5.35 24.80 12.07
CA LEU A 756 -4.53 23.57 12.07
C LEU A 756 -3.11 23.81 11.53
N LEU A 757 -2.95 24.68 10.53
CA LEU A 757 -1.63 25.06 10.04
C LEU A 757 -0.82 25.85 11.09
N GLU A 758 -1.47 26.64 11.94
CA GLU A 758 -0.83 27.31 13.08
C GLU A 758 -0.49 26.29 14.18
N GLU A 759 -1.40 25.39 14.51
CA GLU A 759 -1.17 24.31 15.47
C GLU A 759 -0.02 23.38 15.01
N TRP A 760 0.06 23.11 13.70
CA TRP A 760 1.11 22.28 13.11
C TRP A 760 2.52 22.82 13.42
N ARG A 761 2.73 24.13 13.47
CA ARG A 761 4.05 24.70 13.79
C ARG A 761 4.57 24.23 15.15
N GLY A 762 3.68 24.09 16.13
CA GLY A 762 4.02 23.53 17.44
C GLY A 762 4.33 22.03 17.37
N GLU A 763 3.52 21.26 16.61
CA GLU A 763 3.72 19.83 16.37
C GLU A 763 5.02 19.57 15.59
N GLU A 764 5.29 20.35 14.55
CA GLU A 764 6.51 20.29 13.75
C GLU A 764 7.75 20.47 14.63
N SER A 765 7.78 21.54 15.43
CA SER A 765 8.91 21.81 16.33
C SER A 765 9.13 20.67 17.33
N ARG A 766 8.06 20.11 17.89
CA ARG A 766 8.12 18.97 18.81
C ARG A 766 8.65 17.72 18.10
N ASN A 767 8.13 17.42 16.92
CA ASN A 767 8.52 16.23 16.15
C ASN A 767 9.97 16.34 15.65
N LEU A 768 10.41 17.52 15.22
CA LEU A 768 11.80 17.78 14.85
C LEU A 768 12.74 17.62 16.05
N GLY A 769 12.35 18.09 17.23
CA GLY A 769 13.13 17.87 18.47
C GLY A 769 13.28 16.39 18.83
N LEU A 770 12.19 15.61 18.70
CA LEU A 770 12.23 14.15 18.91
C LEU A 770 13.10 13.46 17.85
N ALA A 771 12.99 13.85 16.59
CA ALA A 771 13.82 13.34 15.50
C ALA A 771 15.30 13.61 15.77
N LEU A 772 15.65 14.85 16.10
CA LEU A 772 17.01 15.27 16.40
C LEU A 772 17.61 14.39 17.50
N THR A 773 16.90 14.26 18.62
CA THR A 773 17.34 13.43 19.75
C THR A 773 17.58 11.97 19.32
N ALA A 774 16.66 11.40 18.55
CA ALA A 774 16.75 10.00 18.12
C ALA A 774 17.92 9.77 17.15
N TYR A 775 18.16 10.66 16.21
CA TYR A 775 19.29 10.55 15.26
C TYR A 775 20.64 10.86 15.92
N GLN A 776 20.71 11.75 16.91
CA GLN A 776 21.89 11.97 17.73
C GLN A 776 22.27 10.70 18.50
N GLN A 777 21.30 10.03 19.12
CA GLN A 777 21.53 8.76 19.80
C GLN A 777 22.06 7.65 18.87
N GLN A 778 21.74 7.72 17.59
CA GLN A 778 22.27 6.79 16.58
C GLN A 778 23.69 7.15 16.10
N GLY A 779 24.22 8.30 16.49
CA GLY A 779 25.53 8.80 16.07
C GLY A 779 25.56 9.36 14.65
N LEU A 780 24.41 9.73 14.11
CA LEU A 780 24.27 10.35 12.79
C LEU A 780 24.45 11.87 12.83
N LEU A 781 24.38 12.46 14.01
CA LEU A 781 24.66 13.89 14.28
C LEU A 781 25.73 14.00 15.37
N VAL A 782 26.58 15.02 15.28
CA VAL A 782 27.59 15.29 16.28
C VAL A 782 26.93 15.87 17.53
N HIS A 783 27.18 15.32 18.69
CA HIS A 783 26.77 15.94 19.95
C HIS A 783 27.48 17.29 20.11
N SER A 784 26.74 18.37 20.17
CA SER A 784 27.26 19.57 20.83
C SER A 784 27.50 19.21 22.30
N GLN A 785 28.75 19.02 22.70
CA GLN A 785 29.06 19.10 24.12
C GLN A 785 28.52 20.43 24.60
N GLN A 786 27.54 20.39 25.50
CA GLN A 786 27.09 21.57 26.21
C GLN A 786 28.33 22.21 26.84
N GLN A 787 28.69 23.37 26.34
CA GLN A 787 29.54 24.27 27.12
C GLN A 787 28.73 24.62 28.38
N GLN A 788 29.12 23.99 29.51
CA GLN A 788 28.79 24.47 30.83
C GLN A 788 29.52 25.78 31.09
#